data_7e11e983a5a76d33dd89b31cc0932e02
#
_entry.id   7e11e983a5a76d33dd89b31cc0932e02
#
_cell.length_a   1.000
_cell.length_b   1.000
_cell.length_c   1.000
_cell.angle_alpha   90.00
_cell.angle_beta   90.00
_cell.angle_gamma   90.00
#
_symmetry.space_group_name_H-M   'P 1'
#
loop_
_entity.id
_entity.type
_entity.pdbx_description
1 polymer ?
#
loop_
_entity_poly.entity_id
_entity_poly.type
_entity_poly.pdbx_seq_one_letter_code
_entity_poly.pdbx_strand_id
1 'polypeptide(L)'
;MDLGRMASAFAPLAGAALLVFTIVRQARRDGGRRLATRLWTGVWVGFFVLLEVVVLALVAGGVYRGEPGSVVRFALVCAACGIVVSMRDATFARALSAGGRGLPMGAVVFGVDLLLVLGAAHLAFFSVELPWNDAMADMVARSAGEEQTLIALAMLACWFAACRRNWLCSVLMVALQVIGLVQYFVVVLKGSVIMPGDLFALGTAAAVGSNLRFQMGAPALDAITLTCVGLALLAHVMPVRAQLRCIADAARREVDAAEERASDAVWIRLPRWVCLAIEVACCVALAFAYAGLASDATVRTAKRLADEEVKFWEPSFTYREHGFLTSFLTIAHDMPIDAPAGYSEDGARAIEDRWGSAAETSGDWAAHQAARAQFDATRPSVVCIMNETFADLRVLGDLGYEGPTFFSSVDDCLSRGRLFVSVLGGSTCNSEFEFLTGNSMAFVGPGKYPYNLYDLGRVAALPQQMRQLGYQTSAIHPNLASNWKRDKVYAQFGFDRFYDIGDFDGAPTFHSGVTDAATYDKMLELLEGDRPQFVFDVTMANHTGYDQFNIPEDQIRHFSIPGQSDYDNAQLSEYITCIERSDAELQSFLERLRGLSRPVIVVFFGDHQPNISPWENDRLSPDADHSSLDHVMKTYQTNYLVWANYDVAGNEQVSEERNLSLNYLGTLMGLEAGLPLTNHQRALAGLMGEVPAVTPIASRGPIGPWYKTDDRNAPFAGAIHDLEQIN
;
A
#
# COMPACT_ATOMS: atom_id res chain seq x y z
N MET A 1 2.12 -32.70 19.62
CA MET A 1 1.35 -31.44 19.54
C MET A 1 1.67 -30.64 20.81
N ASP A 2 2.23 -29.45 20.68
CA ASP A 2 2.62 -28.62 21.81
C ASP A 2 1.37 -28.19 22.62
N LEU A 3 1.52 -28.08 23.96
CA LEU A 3 0.43 -27.71 24.86
C LEU A 3 -0.20 -26.36 24.48
N GLY A 4 0.60 -25.43 23.93
CA GLY A 4 0.14 -24.13 23.44
C GLY A 4 -0.77 -24.24 22.21
N ARG A 5 -0.45 -25.10 21.26
CA ARG A 5 -1.31 -25.36 20.08
C ARG A 5 -2.61 -26.06 20.45
N MET A 6 -2.60 -26.91 21.45
CA MET A 6 -3.83 -27.49 21.99
C MET A 6 -4.70 -26.44 22.66
N ALA A 7 -4.12 -25.58 23.50
CA ALA A 7 -4.85 -24.48 24.15
C ALA A 7 -5.49 -23.53 23.14
N SER A 8 -4.79 -23.14 22.08
CA SER A 8 -5.32 -22.26 21.03
C SER A 8 -6.45 -22.89 20.22
N ALA A 9 -6.45 -24.20 20.01
CA ALA A 9 -7.55 -24.88 19.33
C ALA A 9 -8.79 -25.05 20.22
N PHE A 10 -8.62 -25.26 21.54
CA PHE A 10 -9.73 -25.51 22.46
C PHE A 10 -10.31 -24.23 23.11
N ALA A 11 -9.55 -23.14 23.24
CA ALA A 11 -10.01 -21.94 23.90
C ALA A 11 -11.23 -21.29 23.22
N PRO A 12 -11.26 -21.05 21.89
CA PRO A 12 -12.43 -20.50 21.22
C PRO A 12 -13.65 -21.43 21.29
N LEU A 13 -13.43 -22.74 21.23
CA LEU A 13 -14.52 -23.72 21.38
C LEU A 13 -15.13 -23.66 22.78
N ALA A 14 -14.31 -23.54 23.82
CA ALA A 14 -14.75 -23.41 25.20
C ALA A 14 -15.45 -22.07 25.41
N GLY A 15 -14.98 -20.97 24.83
CA GLY A 15 -15.62 -19.65 24.85
C GLY A 15 -17.02 -19.70 24.24
N ALA A 16 -17.13 -20.21 23.02
CA ALA A 16 -18.42 -20.39 22.34
C ALA A 16 -19.40 -21.26 23.16
N ALA A 17 -18.93 -22.38 23.70
CA ALA A 17 -19.75 -23.27 24.53
C ALA A 17 -20.24 -22.56 25.80
N LEU A 18 -19.41 -21.78 26.48
CA LEU A 18 -19.77 -20.98 27.66
C LEU A 18 -20.83 -19.92 27.33
N LEU A 19 -20.70 -19.25 26.17
CA LEU A 19 -21.67 -18.26 25.69
C LEU A 19 -23.04 -18.92 25.41
N VAL A 20 -23.06 -20.05 24.69
CA VAL A 20 -24.28 -20.81 24.42
C VAL A 20 -24.92 -21.29 25.72
N PHE A 21 -24.14 -21.83 26.66
CA PHE A 21 -24.64 -22.23 27.97
C PHE A 21 -25.27 -21.05 28.72
N THR A 22 -24.64 -19.89 28.70
CA THR A 22 -25.15 -18.66 29.34
C THR A 22 -26.49 -18.24 28.75
N ILE A 23 -26.63 -18.27 27.40
CA ILE A 23 -27.92 -17.98 26.73
C ILE A 23 -29.02 -18.98 27.20
N VAL A 24 -28.72 -20.27 27.14
CA VAL A 24 -29.68 -21.32 27.48
C VAL A 24 -30.12 -21.20 28.95
N ARG A 25 -29.16 -20.95 29.84
CA ARG A 25 -29.45 -20.73 31.28
C ARG A 25 -30.31 -19.50 31.51
N GLN A 26 -30.04 -18.41 30.81
CA GLN A 26 -30.78 -17.16 30.93
C GLN A 26 -32.19 -17.30 30.32
N ALA A 27 -32.32 -17.96 29.17
CA ALA A 27 -33.64 -18.26 28.59
C ALA A 27 -34.54 -19.10 29.49
N ARG A 28 -33.94 -20.02 30.27
CA ARG A 28 -34.69 -20.84 31.28
C ARG A 28 -35.10 -20.05 32.51
N ARG A 29 -34.30 -19.02 32.91
CA ARG A 29 -34.61 -18.20 34.11
C ARG A 29 -35.64 -17.10 33.84
N ASP A 30 -35.72 -16.61 32.61
CA ASP A 30 -36.50 -15.44 32.24
C ASP A 30 -37.91 -15.78 31.70
N GLY A 31 -38.61 -16.68 32.32
CA GLY A 31 -39.92 -17.27 31.95
C GLY A 31 -41.06 -16.30 31.53
N GLY A 32 -40.80 -15.01 31.30
CA GLY A 32 -41.84 -14.04 30.94
C GLY A 32 -41.40 -12.74 30.32
N ARG A 33 -40.08 -12.51 30.04
CA ARG A 33 -39.61 -11.24 29.48
C ARG A 33 -39.90 -11.10 27.99
N ARG A 34 -40.10 -9.83 27.55
CA ARG A 34 -40.54 -9.45 26.21
C ARG A 34 -39.62 -10.01 25.10
N LEU A 35 -40.23 -10.52 24.04
CA LEU A 35 -39.55 -11.09 22.83
C LEU A 35 -38.42 -10.19 22.28
N ALA A 36 -38.61 -8.87 22.27
CA ALA A 36 -37.64 -7.91 21.78
C ALA A 36 -36.30 -7.91 22.57
N THR A 37 -36.33 -8.10 23.89
CA THR A 37 -35.10 -8.16 24.71
C THR A 37 -34.33 -9.46 24.47
N ARG A 38 -35.06 -10.56 24.26
CA ARG A 38 -34.49 -11.86 23.93
C ARG A 38 -33.82 -11.86 22.58
N LEU A 39 -34.47 -11.26 21.56
CA LEU A 39 -33.91 -11.11 20.21
C LEU A 39 -32.64 -10.26 20.24
N TRP A 40 -32.65 -9.14 20.95
CA TRP A 40 -31.50 -8.27 21.08
C TRP A 40 -30.29 -8.98 21.70
N THR A 41 -30.50 -9.60 22.88
CA THR A 41 -29.45 -10.38 23.56
C THR A 41 -28.96 -11.53 22.69
N GLY A 42 -29.87 -12.23 22.03
CA GLY A 42 -29.54 -13.33 21.12
C GLY A 42 -28.67 -12.91 19.94
N VAL A 43 -28.94 -11.75 19.35
CA VAL A 43 -28.12 -11.20 18.23
C VAL A 43 -26.70 -10.89 18.73
N TRP A 44 -26.54 -10.19 19.83
CA TRP A 44 -25.22 -9.83 20.35
C TRP A 44 -24.39 -11.03 20.79
N VAL A 45 -25.01 -11.94 21.56
CA VAL A 45 -24.26 -13.13 21.97
C VAL A 45 -23.99 -14.07 20.80
N GLY A 46 -24.92 -14.16 19.85
CA GLY A 46 -24.71 -14.89 18.61
C GLY A 46 -23.54 -14.33 17.79
N PHE A 47 -23.36 -13.02 17.78
CA PHE A 47 -22.20 -12.37 17.16
C PHE A 47 -20.88 -12.77 17.85
N PHE A 48 -20.80 -12.76 19.18
CA PHE A 48 -19.59 -13.20 19.88
C PHE A 48 -19.31 -14.69 19.69
N VAL A 49 -20.34 -15.54 19.64
CA VAL A 49 -20.18 -16.97 19.29
C VAL A 49 -19.63 -17.11 17.87
N LEU A 50 -20.13 -16.33 16.92
CA LEU A 50 -19.63 -16.35 15.55
C LEU A 50 -18.15 -15.97 15.48
N LEU A 51 -17.71 -14.96 16.22
CA LEU A 51 -16.30 -14.56 16.28
C LEU A 51 -15.41 -15.68 16.83
N GLU A 52 -15.84 -16.37 17.89
CA GLU A 52 -15.11 -17.54 18.42
C GLU A 52 -14.96 -18.65 17.37
N VAL A 53 -16.04 -18.93 16.61
CA VAL A 53 -16.01 -19.93 15.53
C VAL A 53 -15.09 -19.50 14.39
N VAL A 54 -15.12 -18.22 14.01
CA VAL A 54 -14.24 -17.67 12.96
C VAL A 54 -12.78 -17.80 13.38
N VAL A 55 -12.42 -17.39 14.61
CA VAL A 55 -11.04 -17.52 15.09
C VAL A 55 -10.60 -18.98 15.16
N LEU A 56 -11.48 -19.88 15.60
CA LEU A 56 -11.22 -21.32 15.58
C LEU A 56 -10.91 -21.81 14.14
N ALA A 57 -11.70 -21.36 13.16
CA ALA A 57 -11.49 -21.71 11.76
C ALA A 57 -10.16 -21.15 11.21
N LEU A 58 -9.78 -19.91 11.58
CA LEU A 58 -8.49 -19.30 11.20
C LEU A 58 -7.30 -20.08 11.78
N VAL A 59 -7.39 -20.50 13.04
CA VAL A 59 -6.36 -21.33 13.68
C VAL A 59 -6.29 -22.72 13.06
N ALA A 60 -7.43 -23.39 12.87
CA ALA A 60 -7.49 -24.72 12.27
C ALA A 60 -7.04 -24.75 10.80
N GLY A 61 -7.35 -23.69 10.06
CA GLY A 61 -6.94 -23.50 8.65
C GLY A 61 -5.49 -23.04 8.46
N GLY A 62 -4.73 -22.81 9.56
CA GLY A 62 -3.33 -22.37 9.50
C GLY A 62 -3.15 -20.91 9.03
N VAL A 63 -4.24 -20.13 8.97
CA VAL A 63 -4.20 -18.69 8.63
C VAL A 63 -3.61 -17.88 9.79
N TYR A 64 -3.97 -18.24 11.03
CA TYR A 64 -3.38 -17.63 12.23
C TYR A 64 -2.02 -18.25 12.56
N ARG A 65 -0.98 -17.43 12.63
CA ARG A 65 0.41 -17.84 12.94
C ARG A 65 1.03 -17.10 14.13
N GLY A 66 0.23 -16.36 14.88
CA GLY A 66 0.68 -15.68 16.09
C GLY A 66 0.81 -16.61 17.29
N GLU A 67 1.15 -16.01 18.44
CA GLU A 67 1.33 -16.74 19.69
C GLU A 67 0.02 -17.39 20.17
N PRO A 68 0.07 -18.63 20.68
CA PRO A 68 -1.10 -19.31 21.27
C PRO A 68 -1.78 -18.52 22.40
N GLY A 69 -1.00 -17.72 23.14
CA GLY A 69 -1.50 -16.87 24.22
C GLY A 69 -2.51 -15.82 23.76
N SER A 70 -2.35 -15.25 22.57
CA SER A 70 -3.30 -14.27 22.01
C SER A 70 -4.66 -14.90 21.71
N VAL A 71 -4.69 -16.13 21.21
CA VAL A 71 -5.94 -16.86 20.97
C VAL A 71 -6.69 -17.14 22.28
N VAL A 72 -5.96 -17.52 23.32
CA VAL A 72 -6.56 -17.73 24.65
C VAL A 72 -7.10 -16.43 25.24
N ARG A 73 -6.33 -15.32 25.13
CA ARG A 73 -6.80 -13.98 25.54
C ARG A 73 -8.07 -13.59 24.79
N PHE A 74 -8.06 -13.72 23.46
CA PHE A 74 -9.23 -13.44 22.63
C PHE A 74 -10.45 -14.22 23.11
N ALA A 75 -10.36 -15.54 23.26
CA ALA A 75 -11.47 -16.39 23.65
C ALA A 75 -12.03 -16.00 25.03
N LEU A 76 -11.16 -15.75 26.01
CA LEU A 76 -11.59 -15.32 27.33
C LEU A 76 -12.31 -13.97 27.32
N VAL A 77 -11.74 -12.98 26.60
CA VAL A 77 -12.31 -11.63 26.52
C VAL A 77 -13.60 -11.64 25.72
N CYS A 78 -13.65 -12.34 24.59
CA CYS A 78 -14.85 -12.49 23.76
C CYS A 78 -16.00 -13.12 24.55
N ALA A 79 -15.73 -14.22 25.28
CA ALA A 79 -16.70 -14.85 26.14
C ALA A 79 -17.17 -13.92 27.28
N ALA A 80 -16.22 -13.20 27.90
CA ALA A 80 -16.57 -12.23 28.96
C ALA A 80 -17.46 -11.10 28.41
N CYS A 81 -17.15 -10.54 27.24
CA CYS A 81 -17.97 -9.53 26.56
C CYS A 81 -19.39 -10.04 26.29
N GLY A 82 -19.54 -11.25 25.76
CA GLY A 82 -20.84 -11.86 25.53
C GLY A 82 -21.64 -12.05 26.80
N ILE A 83 -21.01 -12.50 27.91
CA ILE A 83 -21.65 -12.64 29.22
C ILE A 83 -22.10 -11.27 29.75
N VAL A 84 -21.22 -10.27 29.73
CA VAL A 84 -21.50 -8.90 30.21
C VAL A 84 -22.67 -8.30 29.44
N VAL A 85 -22.66 -8.40 28.10
CA VAL A 85 -23.76 -7.93 27.26
C VAL A 85 -25.07 -8.65 27.56
N SER A 86 -25.02 -9.95 27.88
CA SER A 86 -26.20 -10.72 28.26
C SER A 86 -26.81 -10.25 29.58
N MET A 87 -25.99 -9.67 30.46
CA MET A 87 -26.42 -9.18 31.80
C MET A 87 -26.84 -7.70 31.81
N ARG A 88 -26.79 -7.01 30.68
CA ARG A 88 -27.03 -5.57 30.55
C ARG A 88 -28.27 -5.07 31.33
N ASP A 89 -29.43 -5.68 31.10
CA ASP A 89 -30.69 -5.22 31.69
C ASP A 89 -30.71 -5.36 33.23
N ALA A 90 -30.06 -6.41 33.73
CA ALA A 90 -29.93 -6.62 35.16
C ALA A 90 -28.97 -5.63 35.83
N THR A 91 -27.89 -5.30 35.17
CA THR A 91 -26.88 -4.33 35.64
C THR A 91 -27.47 -2.92 35.66
N PHE A 92 -28.20 -2.56 34.62
CA PHE A 92 -28.84 -1.25 34.52
C PHE A 92 -29.95 -1.05 35.55
N ALA A 93 -30.79 -2.05 35.76
CA ALA A 93 -31.82 -2.02 36.80
C ALA A 93 -31.23 -1.83 38.21
N ARG A 94 -30.06 -2.44 38.49
CA ARG A 94 -29.39 -2.27 39.81
C ARG A 94 -28.75 -0.86 39.91
N ALA A 95 -28.13 -0.35 38.84
CA ALA A 95 -27.53 0.99 38.85
C ALA A 95 -28.59 2.08 39.06
N LEU A 96 -29.77 1.94 38.43
CA LEU A 96 -30.91 2.84 38.62
C LEU A 96 -31.49 2.77 40.05
N SER A 97 -31.50 1.59 40.66
CA SER A 97 -32.00 1.43 42.04
C SER A 97 -31.01 1.91 43.10
N ALA A 98 -29.71 1.99 42.78
CA ALA A 98 -28.65 2.45 43.69
C ALA A 98 -28.40 3.97 43.62
N GLY A 99 -28.89 4.65 42.57
CA GLY A 99 -28.69 6.09 42.33
C GLY A 99 -29.43 6.95 43.37
N GLY A 100 -28.65 7.49 44.28
CA GLY A 100 -29.16 8.32 45.37
C GLY A 100 -29.72 9.69 44.94
N ARG A 101 -30.47 10.27 45.79
CA ARG A 101 -31.33 11.48 45.73
C ARG A 101 -30.66 12.80 45.36
N GLY A 102 -30.00 12.97 44.22
CA GLY A 102 -29.33 14.28 43.99
C GLY A 102 -29.10 14.75 42.55
N LEU A 103 -28.98 13.85 41.59
CA LEU A 103 -28.76 14.22 40.18
C LEU A 103 -29.95 13.74 39.32
N PRO A 104 -30.40 14.56 38.35
CA PRO A 104 -31.42 14.09 37.42
C PRO A 104 -30.92 12.85 36.68
N MET A 105 -31.61 11.73 36.90
CA MET A 105 -31.23 10.39 36.37
C MET A 105 -30.93 10.41 34.86
N GLY A 106 -31.61 11.29 34.11
CA GLY A 106 -31.34 11.48 32.69
C GLY A 106 -29.92 12.02 32.38
N ALA A 107 -29.40 12.91 33.21
CA ALA A 107 -28.03 13.43 33.06
C ALA A 107 -26.98 12.36 33.41
N VAL A 108 -27.25 11.55 34.43
CA VAL A 108 -26.36 10.43 34.81
C VAL A 108 -26.28 9.41 33.67
N VAL A 109 -27.42 9.01 33.11
CA VAL A 109 -27.47 8.04 32.02
C VAL A 109 -26.81 8.62 30.76
N PHE A 110 -27.03 9.89 30.42
CA PHE A 110 -26.35 10.57 29.33
C PHE A 110 -24.85 10.56 29.56
N GLY A 111 -24.37 10.91 30.76
CA GLY A 111 -22.95 10.89 31.09
C GLY A 111 -22.30 9.52 30.95
N VAL A 112 -23.01 8.47 31.41
CA VAL A 112 -22.55 7.08 31.25
C VAL A 112 -22.50 6.69 29.77
N ASP A 113 -23.55 6.96 29.00
CA ASP A 113 -23.58 6.65 27.57
C ASP A 113 -22.45 7.40 26.82
N LEU A 114 -22.21 8.67 27.16
CA LEU A 114 -21.11 9.45 26.61
C LEU A 114 -19.76 8.80 26.92
N LEU A 115 -19.53 8.39 28.15
CA LEU A 115 -18.28 7.70 28.54
C LEU A 115 -18.12 6.36 27.82
N LEU A 116 -19.21 5.61 27.63
CA LEU A 116 -19.19 4.35 26.88
C LEU A 116 -18.86 4.59 25.40
N VAL A 117 -19.41 5.63 24.78
CA VAL A 117 -19.12 5.99 23.39
C VAL A 117 -17.67 6.47 23.23
N LEU A 118 -17.18 7.31 24.14
CA LEU A 118 -15.79 7.79 24.12
C LEU A 118 -14.80 6.66 24.41
N GLY A 119 -15.13 5.76 25.36
CA GLY A 119 -14.34 4.57 25.61
C GLY A 119 -14.27 3.63 24.39
N ALA A 120 -15.38 3.44 23.69
CA ALA A 120 -15.40 2.68 22.44
C ALA A 120 -14.62 3.39 21.33
N ALA A 121 -14.66 4.73 21.24
CA ALA A 121 -13.85 5.50 20.29
C ALA A 121 -12.35 5.35 20.55
N HIS A 122 -11.95 5.37 21.83
CA HIS A 122 -10.56 5.11 22.20
C HIS A 122 -10.09 3.70 21.80
N LEU A 123 -10.93 2.68 22.02
CA LEU A 123 -10.64 1.32 21.57
C LEU A 123 -10.64 1.19 20.05
N ALA A 124 -11.47 1.96 19.33
CA ALA A 124 -11.50 2.00 17.88
C ALA A 124 -10.19 2.53 17.29
N PHE A 125 -9.55 3.51 17.92
CA PHE A 125 -8.23 3.97 17.55
C PHE A 125 -7.20 2.81 17.57
N PHE A 126 -7.14 2.05 18.67
CA PHE A 126 -6.28 0.88 18.74
C PHE A 126 -6.65 -0.21 17.72
N SER A 127 -7.93 -0.34 17.38
CA SER A 127 -8.39 -1.30 16.38
C SER A 127 -7.89 -0.97 14.97
N VAL A 128 -7.66 0.30 14.65
CA VAL A 128 -7.07 0.75 13.38
C VAL A 128 -5.55 0.57 13.39
N GLU A 129 -4.87 1.01 14.46
CA GLU A 129 -3.42 1.15 14.48
C GLU A 129 -2.68 -0.13 14.88
N LEU A 130 -3.16 -0.83 15.92
CA LEU A 130 -2.44 -1.97 16.50
C LEU A 130 -2.11 -3.11 15.52
N PRO A 131 -2.94 -3.45 14.51
CA PRO A 131 -2.63 -4.56 13.63
C PRO A 131 -1.32 -4.41 12.86
N TRP A 132 -0.94 -3.18 12.47
CA TRP A 132 0.12 -2.93 11.50
C TRP A 132 1.20 -1.95 11.98
N ASN A 133 0.92 -1.11 12.99
CA ASN A 133 1.81 -0.07 13.47
C ASN A 133 2.71 -0.60 14.60
N ASP A 134 3.93 -0.95 14.29
CA ASP A 134 4.95 -1.42 15.23
C ASP A 134 5.56 -0.29 16.07
N ALA A 135 5.46 0.98 15.61
CA ALA A 135 5.88 2.18 16.34
C ALA A 135 4.77 2.79 17.23
N MET A 136 3.72 2.03 17.54
CA MET A 136 2.54 2.54 18.24
C MET A 136 2.83 3.20 19.58
N ALA A 137 3.83 2.74 20.32
CA ALA A 137 4.21 3.33 21.61
C ALA A 137 4.72 4.77 21.44
N ASP A 138 5.52 5.02 20.42
CA ASP A 138 6.06 6.34 20.11
C ASP A 138 4.97 7.26 19.54
N MET A 139 4.11 6.74 18.69
CA MET A 139 2.94 7.45 18.17
C MET A 139 2.02 7.92 19.30
N VAL A 140 1.68 7.05 20.25
CA VAL A 140 0.84 7.39 21.40
C VAL A 140 1.47 8.51 22.24
N ALA A 141 2.79 8.52 22.37
CA ALA A 141 3.51 9.54 23.13
C ALA A 141 3.54 10.91 22.44
N ARG A 142 3.49 10.97 21.11
CA ARG A 142 3.77 12.20 20.33
C ARG A 142 2.56 12.79 19.60
N SER A 143 1.76 11.97 18.92
CA SER A 143 0.82 12.44 17.89
C SER A 143 -0.58 11.83 17.92
N ALA A 144 -0.82 10.77 18.69
CA ALA A 144 -2.09 10.05 18.72
C ALA A 144 -3.33 10.90 19.08
N GLY A 145 -3.13 12.05 19.72
CA GLY A 145 -4.24 12.92 20.16
C GLY A 145 -5.11 13.44 19.02
N GLU A 146 -4.54 13.72 17.85
CA GLU A 146 -5.29 14.21 16.69
C GLU A 146 -6.18 13.11 16.12
N GLU A 147 -5.64 11.94 15.86
CA GLU A 147 -6.38 10.81 15.31
C GLU A 147 -7.45 10.29 16.27
N GLN A 148 -7.13 10.15 17.56
CA GLN A 148 -8.11 9.79 18.58
C GLN A 148 -9.26 10.78 18.64
N THR A 149 -8.98 12.08 18.51
CA THR A 149 -10.00 13.12 18.50
C THR A 149 -10.90 13.03 17.26
N LEU A 150 -10.32 12.79 16.08
CA LEU A 150 -11.07 12.58 14.84
C LEU A 150 -12.02 11.38 14.97
N ILE A 151 -11.52 10.25 15.47
CA ILE A 151 -12.34 9.05 15.69
C ILE A 151 -13.43 9.31 16.74
N ALA A 152 -13.11 10.02 17.84
CA ALA A 152 -14.08 10.36 18.86
C ALA A 152 -15.20 11.25 18.34
N LEU A 153 -14.88 12.28 17.55
CA LEU A 153 -15.88 13.15 16.91
C LEU A 153 -16.77 12.38 15.93
N ALA A 154 -16.19 11.49 15.13
CA ALA A 154 -16.94 10.63 14.22
C ALA A 154 -17.91 9.71 14.98
N MET A 155 -17.43 9.08 16.09
CA MET A 155 -18.26 8.25 16.95
C MET A 155 -19.41 9.02 17.58
N LEU A 156 -19.14 10.23 18.09
CA LEU A 156 -20.17 11.11 18.65
C LEU A 156 -21.19 11.54 17.60
N ALA A 157 -20.72 11.92 16.40
CA ALA A 157 -21.59 12.26 15.28
C ALA A 157 -22.51 11.07 14.91
N CYS A 158 -21.97 9.87 14.83
CA CYS A 158 -22.73 8.64 14.60
C CYS A 158 -23.76 8.37 15.71
N TRP A 159 -23.38 8.62 16.96
CA TRP A 159 -24.27 8.44 18.11
C TRP A 159 -25.47 9.40 18.06
N PHE A 160 -25.24 10.67 17.79
CA PHE A 160 -26.31 11.66 17.63
C PHE A 160 -27.14 11.42 16.36
N ALA A 161 -26.51 11.10 15.24
CA ALA A 161 -27.21 10.79 13.97
C ALA A 161 -28.13 9.56 14.12
N ALA A 162 -27.75 8.60 14.95
CA ALA A 162 -28.58 7.44 15.28
C ALA A 162 -29.62 7.73 16.37
N CYS A 163 -29.92 8.99 16.73
CA CYS A 163 -30.77 9.35 17.84
C CYS A 163 -30.33 8.68 19.14
N ARG A 164 -29.05 8.74 19.43
CA ARG A 164 -28.35 8.14 20.58
C ARG A 164 -28.55 6.63 20.71
N ARG A 165 -28.65 5.92 19.56
CA ARG A 165 -28.61 4.47 19.49
C ARG A 165 -27.20 4.01 19.15
N ASN A 166 -26.85 2.82 19.57
CA ASN A 166 -25.51 2.26 19.39
C ASN A 166 -25.21 1.71 17.99
N TRP A 167 -26.22 1.48 17.14
CA TRP A 167 -26.04 0.71 15.90
C TRP A 167 -25.04 1.34 14.94
N LEU A 168 -25.12 2.69 14.75
CA LEU A 168 -24.24 3.39 13.82
C LEU A 168 -22.79 3.44 14.34
N CYS A 169 -22.64 3.63 15.67
CA CYS A 169 -21.31 3.55 16.31
C CYS A 169 -20.73 2.13 16.21
N SER A 170 -21.57 1.09 16.33
CA SER A 170 -21.12 -0.29 16.16
C SER A 170 -20.70 -0.60 14.73
N VAL A 171 -21.42 -0.06 13.73
CA VAL A 171 -21.01 -0.16 12.32
C VAL A 171 -19.69 0.55 12.08
N LEU A 172 -19.52 1.77 12.59
CA LEU A 172 -18.26 2.50 12.48
C LEU A 172 -17.09 1.77 13.15
N MET A 173 -17.31 1.21 14.35
CA MET A 173 -16.31 0.40 15.07
C MET A 173 -15.83 -0.79 14.24
N VAL A 174 -16.76 -1.53 13.61
CA VAL A 174 -16.43 -2.67 12.75
C VAL A 174 -15.74 -2.18 11.46
N ALA A 175 -16.19 -1.08 10.89
CA ALA A 175 -15.55 -0.51 9.68
C ALA A 175 -14.10 -0.11 9.95
N LEU A 176 -13.82 0.54 11.07
CA LEU A 176 -12.47 0.91 11.48
C LEU A 176 -11.60 -0.33 11.73
N GLN A 177 -12.13 -1.38 12.37
CA GLN A 177 -11.41 -2.65 12.50
C GLN A 177 -11.08 -3.28 11.15
N VAL A 178 -12.02 -3.26 10.19
CA VAL A 178 -11.78 -3.79 8.84
C VAL A 178 -10.68 -2.98 8.16
N ILE A 179 -10.70 -1.65 8.27
CA ILE A 179 -9.63 -0.78 7.74
C ILE A 179 -8.27 -1.18 8.34
N GLY A 180 -8.17 -1.33 9.66
CA GLY A 180 -6.92 -1.74 10.33
C GLY A 180 -6.41 -3.12 9.87
N LEU A 181 -7.33 -4.09 9.65
CA LEU A 181 -6.95 -5.40 9.11
C LEU A 181 -6.53 -5.33 7.64
N VAL A 182 -7.22 -4.57 6.82
CA VAL A 182 -6.83 -4.38 5.40
C VAL A 182 -5.47 -3.71 5.33
N GLN A 183 -5.23 -2.67 6.14
CA GLN A 183 -3.92 -2.03 6.27
C GLN A 183 -2.84 -3.03 6.66
N TYR A 184 -3.10 -3.88 7.67
CA TYR A 184 -2.18 -4.95 8.09
C TYR A 184 -1.79 -5.86 6.92
N PHE A 185 -2.78 -6.39 6.19
CA PHE A 185 -2.49 -7.28 5.08
C PHE A 185 -1.77 -6.56 3.92
N VAL A 186 -2.08 -5.30 3.66
CA VAL A 186 -1.37 -4.52 2.63
C VAL A 186 0.08 -4.31 3.04
N VAL A 187 0.36 -3.96 4.31
CA VAL A 187 1.74 -3.80 4.80
C VAL A 187 2.51 -5.11 4.70
N VAL A 188 1.91 -6.24 5.09
CA VAL A 188 2.57 -7.56 5.02
C VAL A 188 2.81 -8.00 3.57
N LEU A 189 1.84 -7.79 2.67
CA LEU A 189 1.90 -8.30 1.30
C LEU A 189 2.62 -7.36 0.32
N LYS A 190 2.49 -6.05 0.53
CA LYS A 190 3.05 -5.01 -0.37
C LYS A 190 4.32 -4.37 0.20
N GLY A 191 4.58 -4.48 1.51
CA GLY A 191 5.67 -3.76 2.18
C GLY A 191 5.42 -2.25 2.35
N SER A 192 4.22 -1.77 2.07
CA SER A 192 3.84 -0.35 2.06
C SER A 192 2.42 -0.17 2.59
N VAL A 193 2.10 1.01 3.09
CA VAL A 193 0.78 1.37 3.62
C VAL A 193 -0.24 1.61 2.52
N ILE A 194 -1.55 1.54 2.86
CA ILE A 194 -2.62 1.89 1.92
C ILE A 194 -2.60 3.39 1.67
N MET A 195 -2.51 3.76 0.40
CA MET A 195 -2.57 5.13 -0.07
C MET A 195 -3.95 5.46 -0.66
N PRO A 196 -4.37 6.72 -0.70
CA PRO A 196 -5.62 7.11 -1.37
C PRO A 196 -5.70 6.63 -2.83
N GLY A 197 -4.58 6.59 -3.54
CA GLY A 197 -4.47 6.05 -4.91
C GLY A 197 -4.84 4.58 -5.02
N ASP A 198 -4.57 3.76 -3.99
CA ASP A 198 -4.89 2.33 -3.99
C ASP A 198 -6.41 2.07 -4.14
N LEU A 199 -7.27 3.01 -3.72
CA LEU A 199 -8.72 2.90 -3.91
C LEU A 199 -9.11 2.80 -5.40
N PHE A 200 -8.33 3.41 -6.29
CA PHE A 200 -8.53 3.33 -7.73
C PHE A 200 -7.92 2.05 -8.35
N ALA A 201 -7.07 1.35 -7.60
CA ALA A 201 -6.42 0.11 -8.01
C ALA A 201 -7.09 -1.16 -7.42
N LEU A 202 -8.23 -1.05 -6.74
CA LEU A 202 -8.91 -2.18 -6.09
C LEU A 202 -9.21 -3.35 -7.05
N GLY A 203 -9.51 -3.06 -8.31
CA GLY A 203 -9.73 -4.11 -9.33
C GLY A 203 -8.47 -4.94 -9.59
N THR A 204 -7.32 -4.28 -9.69
CA THR A 204 -6.01 -4.92 -9.87
C THR A 204 -5.64 -5.75 -8.63
N ALA A 205 -5.81 -5.18 -7.44
CA ALA A 205 -5.56 -5.88 -6.19
C ALA A 205 -6.43 -7.15 -6.04
N ALA A 206 -7.71 -7.09 -6.44
CA ALA A 206 -8.60 -8.24 -6.41
C ALA A 206 -8.19 -9.35 -7.40
N ALA A 207 -7.67 -8.98 -8.57
CA ALA A 207 -7.22 -9.93 -9.59
C ALA A 207 -5.96 -10.71 -9.13
N VAL A 208 -5.06 -10.05 -8.39
CA VAL A 208 -3.83 -10.66 -7.86
C VAL A 208 -4.09 -11.40 -6.54
N GLY A 209 -5.08 -10.96 -5.76
CA GLY A 209 -5.37 -11.45 -4.41
C GLY A 209 -5.66 -12.96 -4.31
N SER A 210 -6.08 -13.62 -5.40
CA SER A 210 -6.31 -15.07 -5.43
C SER A 210 -5.01 -15.90 -5.26
N ASN A 211 -3.86 -15.30 -5.57
CA ASN A 211 -2.56 -15.93 -5.51
C ASN A 211 -1.82 -15.65 -4.18
N LEU A 212 -2.40 -14.81 -3.31
CA LEU A 212 -1.78 -14.40 -2.06
C LEU A 212 -2.23 -15.29 -0.89
N ARG A 213 -1.30 -15.63 -0.01
CA ARG A 213 -1.59 -16.32 1.26
C ARG A 213 -1.73 -15.31 2.38
N PHE A 214 -2.94 -15.23 2.90
CA PHE A 214 -3.22 -14.36 4.02
C PHE A 214 -2.81 -15.03 5.34
N GLN A 215 -1.87 -14.43 6.05
CA GLN A 215 -1.42 -14.89 7.37
C GLN A 215 -1.68 -13.80 8.41
N MET A 216 -2.25 -14.18 9.55
CA MET A 216 -2.62 -13.24 10.59
C MET A 216 -1.76 -13.45 11.83
N GLY A 217 -1.08 -12.40 12.27
CA GLY A 217 -0.26 -12.38 13.48
C GLY A 217 -1.03 -12.03 14.75
N ALA A 218 -0.34 -12.04 15.89
CA ALA A 218 -0.90 -11.70 17.19
C ALA A 218 -1.46 -10.28 17.28
N PRO A 219 -0.82 -9.21 16.74
CA PRO A 219 -1.35 -7.85 16.84
C PRO A 219 -2.73 -7.69 16.18
N ALA A 220 -2.96 -8.35 15.03
CA ALA A 220 -4.25 -8.31 14.36
C ALA A 220 -5.37 -8.98 15.20
N LEU A 221 -5.06 -10.08 15.88
CA LEU A 221 -6.03 -10.74 16.78
C LEU A 221 -6.27 -9.94 18.05
N ASP A 222 -5.25 -9.30 18.61
CA ASP A 222 -5.38 -8.43 19.79
C ASP A 222 -6.25 -7.19 19.47
N ALA A 223 -6.14 -6.61 18.25
CA ALA A 223 -7.03 -5.55 17.79
C ALA A 223 -8.49 -6.01 17.67
N ILE A 224 -8.74 -7.20 17.14
CA ILE A 224 -10.10 -7.80 17.14
C ILE A 224 -10.62 -7.97 18.55
N THR A 225 -9.74 -8.35 19.49
CA THR A 225 -10.10 -8.47 20.92
C THR A 225 -10.55 -7.13 21.50
N LEU A 226 -9.84 -6.05 21.22
CA LEU A 226 -10.21 -4.69 21.63
C LEU A 226 -11.54 -4.23 21.00
N THR A 227 -11.75 -4.58 19.72
CA THR A 227 -13.04 -4.36 19.05
C THR A 227 -14.20 -5.08 19.75
N CYS A 228 -14.01 -6.31 20.23
CA CYS A 228 -15.02 -7.00 21.02
C CYS A 228 -15.38 -6.23 22.30
N VAL A 229 -14.38 -5.68 22.99
CA VAL A 229 -14.61 -4.84 24.18
C VAL A 229 -15.36 -3.56 23.81
N GLY A 230 -14.94 -2.85 22.75
CA GLY A 230 -15.63 -1.65 22.26
C GLY A 230 -17.08 -1.90 21.89
N LEU A 231 -17.36 -2.98 21.18
CA LEU A 231 -18.73 -3.39 20.84
C LEU A 231 -19.55 -3.76 22.10
N ALA A 232 -18.93 -4.38 23.11
CA ALA A 232 -19.59 -4.66 24.38
C ALA A 232 -19.91 -3.36 25.13
N LEU A 233 -19.03 -2.34 25.12
CA LEU A 233 -19.33 -1.01 25.66
C LEU A 233 -20.51 -0.38 24.93
N LEU A 234 -20.49 -0.34 23.60
CA LEU A 234 -21.56 0.21 22.76
C LEU A 234 -22.89 -0.53 22.97
N ALA A 235 -22.83 -1.84 23.18
CA ALA A 235 -24.04 -2.62 23.50
C ALA A 235 -24.74 -2.15 24.79
N HIS A 236 -24.03 -1.49 25.69
CA HIS A 236 -24.62 -0.94 26.93
C HIS A 236 -25.21 0.47 26.77
N VAL A 237 -24.92 1.17 25.66
CA VAL A 237 -25.54 2.45 25.32
C VAL A 237 -27.05 2.24 25.14
N MET A 238 -27.86 3.00 25.87
CA MET A 238 -29.28 2.82 25.87
C MET A 238 -30.04 3.81 24.99
N PRO A 239 -30.99 3.36 24.17
CA PRO A 239 -31.88 4.26 23.43
C PRO A 239 -32.70 5.13 24.40
N VAL A 240 -32.83 6.42 24.10
CA VAL A 240 -33.58 7.39 24.92
C VAL A 240 -34.97 6.88 25.38
N ARG A 241 -35.70 6.19 24.50
CA ARG A 241 -37.00 5.59 24.83
C ARG A 241 -36.91 4.48 25.87
N ALA A 242 -35.82 3.71 25.87
CA ALA A 242 -35.63 2.67 26.88
C ALA A 242 -35.27 3.30 28.23
N GLN A 243 -34.44 4.36 28.22
CA GLN A 243 -34.10 5.14 29.40
C GLN A 243 -35.35 5.74 30.05
N LEU A 244 -36.19 6.42 29.26
CA LEU A 244 -37.46 7.02 29.76
C LEU A 244 -38.44 5.98 30.30
N ARG A 245 -38.50 4.78 29.72
CA ARG A 245 -39.34 3.68 30.27
C ARG A 245 -38.77 3.16 31.58
N CYS A 246 -37.47 2.95 31.68
CA CYS A 246 -36.85 2.51 32.93
C CYS A 246 -37.06 3.53 34.06
N ILE A 247 -36.94 4.83 33.76
CA ILE A 247 -37.21 5.90 34.70
C ILE A 247 -38.71 5.92 35.13
N ALA A 248 -39.63 5.75 34.18
CA ALA A 248 -41.05 5.70 34.42
C ALA A 248 -41.45 4.45 35.24
N ASP A 249 -40.84 3.28 34.94
CA ASP A 249 -41.12 2.04 35.70
C ASP A 249 -40.51 2.07 37.12
N ALA A 250 -39.35 2.73 37.29
CA ALA A 250 -38.76 2.98 38.59
C ALA A 250 -39.63 3.98 39.42
N ALA A 251 -40.07 5.08 38.80
CA ALA A 251 -40.97 6.03 39.43
C ALA A 251 -42.31 5.43 39.79
N ARG A 252 -42.90 4.54 38.99
CA ARG A 252 -44.15 3.82 39.33
C ARG A 252 -43.99 2.89 40.51
N ARG A 253 -42.85 2.26 40.70
CA ARG A 253 -42.55 1.41 41.87
C ARG A 253 -42.36 2.22 43.16
N GLU A 254 -41.90 3.48 43.02
CA GLU A 254 -41.78 4.43 44.12
C GLU A 254 -43.11 5.14 44.40
N VAL A 255 -43.98 5.31 43.41
CA VAL A 255 -45.30 5.97 43.54
C VAL A 255 -46.28 5.08 44.33
N ASP A 256 -46.18 3.74 44.22
CA ASP A 256 -46.92 2.83 45.14
C ASP A 256 -46.48 2.96 46.61
N ALA A 257 -45.34 3.69 46.86
CA ALA A 257 -44.82 3.98 48.20
C ALA A 257 -44.83 5.49 48.57
N ALA A 258 -45.22 6.41 47.66
CA ALA A 258 -45.08 7.86 47.86
C ALA A 258 -46.06 8.72 47.04
N GLU A 259 -47.37 8.40 47.11
CA GLU A 259 -48.41 9.27 46.50
C GLU A 259 -48.45 10.70 47.06
N GLU A 260 -47.71 11.00 48.14
CA GLU A 260 -47.75 12.30 48.82
C GLU A 260 -46.61 13.29 48.46
N ARG A 261 -45.61 12.98 47.62
CA ARG A 261 -44.45 13.86 47.35
C ARG A 261 -44.21 14.23 45.89
N ALA A 262 -45.14 13.93 44.99
CA ALA A 262 -44.91 14.11 43.54
C ALA A 262 -45.33 15.47 42.97
N SER A 263 -45.67 16.49 43.80
CA SER A 263 -46.21 17.75 43.31
C SER A 263 -45.16 18.77 42.85
N ASP A 264 -43.86 18.59 43.18
CA ASP A 264 -42.85 19.66 42.98
C ASP A 264 -41.72 19.40 41.95
N ALA A 265 -41.79 18.32 41.21
CA ALA A 265 -40.80 18.09 40.12
C ALA A 265 -41.35 18.55 38.76
N VAL A 266 -41.15 19.81 38.46
CA VAL A 266 -41.36 20.31 37.09
C VAL A 266 -40.31 19.75 36.15
N TRP A 267 -40.62 18.58 35.60
CA TRP A 267 -39.86 18.06 34.47
C TRP A 267 -40.26 18.88 33.25
N ILE A 268 -39.33 19.67 32.71
CA ILE A 268 -39.47 20.32 31.40
C ILE A 268 -39.59 19.18 30.36
N ARG A 269 -40.86 18.83 30.04
CA ARG A 269 -41.14 17.93 28.91
C ARG A 269 -40.90 18.70 27.63
N LEU A 270 -39.63 18.71 27.13
CA LEU A 270 -39.34 19.27 25.83
C LEU A 270 -40.15 18.51 24.78
N PRO A 271 -40.84 19.23 23.87
CA PRO A 271 -41.56 18.60 22.77
C PRO A 271 -40.58 17.73 21.94
N ARG A 272 -41.05 16.63 21.36
CA ARG A 272 -40.24 15.69 20.59
C ARG A 272 -39.43 16.38 19.47
N TRP A 273 -40.01 17.40 18.84
CA TRP A 273 -39.34 18.16 17.79
C TRP A 273 -38.18 19.01 18.33
N VAL A 274 -38.25 19.50 19.58
CA VAL A 274 -37.13 20.22 20.21
C VAL A 274 -35.98 19.27 20.52
N CYS A 275 -36.25 18.08 21.02
CA CYS A 275 -35.21 17.07 21.22
C CYS A 275 -34.54 16.67 19.90
N LEU A 276 -35.34 16.47 18.85
CA LEU A 276 -34.82 16.17 17.52
C LEU A 276 -33.99 17.34 16.97
N ALA A 277 -34.46 18.58 17.14
CA ALA A 277 -33.71 19.77 16.71
C ALA A 277 -32.36 19.90 17.43
N ILE A 278 -32.32 19.63 18.73
CA ILE A 278 -31.07 19.62 19.51
C ILE A 278 -30.13 18.49 19.00
N GLU A 279 -30.65 17.30 18.77
CA GLU A 279 -29.86 16.17 18.25
C GLU A 279 -29.28 16.48 16.85
N VAL A 280 -30.08 17.06 15.95
CA VAL A 280 -29.62 17.52 14.63
C VAL A 280 -28.58 18.62 14.75
N ALA A 281 -28.81 19.62 15.62
CA ALA A 281 -27.86 20.71 15.85
C ALA A 281 -26.51 20.17 16.39
N CYS A 282 -26.55 19.24 17.34
CA CYS A 282 -25.34 18.58 17.84
C CYS A 282 -24.62 17.79 16.76
N CYS A 283 -25.37 17.03 15.93
CA CYS A 283 -24.80 16.29 14.81
C CYS A 283 -24.11 17.22 13.79
N VAL A 284 -24.78 18.31 13.42
CA VAL A 284 -24.23 19.33 12.52
C VAL A 284 -22.99 20.01 13.13
N ALA A 285 -23.05 20.40 14.40
CA ALA A 285 -21.89 21.00 15.08
C ALA A 285 -20.70 20.04 15.16
N LEU A 286 -20.94 18.75 15.44
CA LEU A 286 -19.90 17.72 15.45
C LEU A 286 -19.34 17.47 14.04
N ALA A 287 -20.17 17.48 13.01
CA ALA A 287 -19.72 17.33 11.63
C ALA A 287 -18.83 18.53 11.20
N PHE A 288 -19.20 19.77 11.58
CA PHE A 288 -18.36 20.94 11.36
C PHE A 288 -17.06 20.89 12.17
N ALA A 289 -17.12 20.47 13.43
CA ALA A 289 -15.92 20.30 14.26
C ALA A 289 -14.99 19.23 13.68
N TYR A 290 -15.54 18.11 13.20
CA TYR A 290 -14.79 17.06 12.53
C TYR A 290 -14.13 17.58 11.23
N ALA A 291 -14.89 18.24 10.38
CA ALA A 291 -14.37 18.81 9.12
C ALA A 291 -13.29 19.86 9.38
N GLY A 292 -13.50 20.74 10.36
CA GLY A 292 -12.50 21.72 10.78
C GLY A 292 -11.23 21.07 11.30
N LEU A 293 -11.35 20.10 12.21
CA LEU A 293 -10.19 19.41 12.77
C LEU A 293 -9.46 18.57 11.72
N ALA A 294 -10.19 17.90 10.82
CA ALA A 294 -9.59 17.15 9.72
C ALA A 294 -8.82 18.08 8.77
N SER A 295 -9.39 19.26 8.45
CA SER A 295 -8.71 20.29 7.66
C SER A 295 -7.49 20.85 8.37
N ASP A 296 -7.61 21.19 9.66
CA ASP A 296 -6.50 21.70 10.47
C ASP A 296 -5.39 20.66 10.65
N ALA A 297 -5.75 19.40 10.87
CA ALA A 297 -4.81 18.29 10.95
C ALA A 297 -4.05 18.14 9.61
N THR A 298 -4.78 18.19 8.49
CA THR A 298 -4.20 18.14 7.15
C THR A 298 -3.24 19.31 6.91
N VAL A 299 -3.64 20.54 7.25
CA VAL A 299 -2.78 21.73 7.10
C VAL A 299 -1.57 21.67 8.02
N ARG A 300 -1.75 21.25 9.29
CA ARG A 300 -0.64 21.11 10.22
C ARG A 300 0.33 20.01 9.78
N THR A 301 -0.19 18.89 9.28
CA THR A 301 0.64 17.81 8.75
C THR A 301 1.39 18.30 7.51
N ALA A 302 0.73 18.97 6.57
CA ALA A 302 1.38 19.57 5.41
C ALA A 302 2.47 20.59 5.83
N LYS A 303 2.22 21.38 6.89
CA LYS A 303 3.22 22.32 7.42
C LYS A 303 4.39 21.59 8.09
N ARG A 304 4.14 20.53 8.88
CA ARG A 304 5.19 19.70 9.46
C ARG A 304 6.01 18.99 8.37
N LEU A 305 5.37 18.65 7.26
CA LEU A 305 6.02 18.11 6.07
C LEU A 305 7.00 19.11 5.45
N ALA A 306 6.55 20.37 5.30
CA ALA A 306 7.39 21.47 4.79
C ALA A 306 8.53 21.84 5.77
N ASP A 307 8.33 21.66 7.07
CA ASP A 307 9.30 21.91 8.14
C ASP A 307 10.22 20.68 8.45
N GLU A 308 10.21 19.66 7.59
CA GLU A 308 11.02 18.42 7.68
C GLU A 308 10.69 17.47 8.85
N GLU A 309 9.66 17.72 9.64
CA GLU A 309 9.24 16.83 10.72
C GLU A 309 8.54 15.55 10.22
N VAL A 310 8.08 15.54 8.96
CA VAL A 310 7.35 14.42 8.35
C VAL A 310 8.00 14.01 7.04
N LYS A 311 8.31 12.71 6.92
CA LYS A 311 9.00 12.15 5.77
C LYS A 311 7.98 11.66 4.71
N PHE A 312 7.59 12.50 3.76
CA PHE A 312 6.66 12.15 2.67
C PHE A 312 7.19 11.07 1.72
N TRP A 313 8.51 10.99 1.59
CA TRP A 313 9.17 9.99 0.77
C TRP A 313 9.10 8.59 1.37
N GLU A 314 8.80 8.47 2.66
CA GLU A 314 8.57 7.21 3.34
C GLU A 314 7.15 7.20 3.94
N PRO A 315 6.12 6.92 3.13
CA PRO A 315 4.74 6.95 3.59
C PRO A 315 4.50 6.05 4.80
N SER A 316 5.17 4.88 4.84
CA SER A 316 5.08 3.95 5.96
C SER A 316 5.51 4.58 7.27
N PHE A 317 6.58 5.39 7.25
CA PHE A 317 7.05 6.13 8.41
C PHE A 317 6.04 7.19 8.86
N THR A 318 5.53 7.98 7.92
CA THR A 318 4.50 9.01 8.20
C THR A 318 3.26 8.41 8.84
N TYR A 319 2.77 7.28 8.32
CA TYR A 319 1.61 6.60 8.89
C TYR A 319 1.89 6.03 10.28
N ARG A 320 3.09 5.48 10.51
CA ARG A 320 3.48 4.98 11.83
C ARG A 320 3.57 6.09 12.88
N GLU A 321 4.05 7.28 12.51
CA GLU A 321 4.16 8.41 13.43
C GLU A 321 2.84 9.15 13.67
N HIS A 322 2.02 9.35 12.63
CA HIS A 322 0.83 10.23 12.69
C HIS A 322 -0.50 9.47 12.66
N GLY A 323 -0.47 8.16 12.44
CA GLY A 323 -1.65 7.30 12.32
C GLY A 323 -2.25 7.27 10.91
N PHE A 324 -3.08 6.24 10.71
CA PHE A 324 -3.69 5.93 9.43
C PHE A 324 -4.59 7.06 8.91
N LEU A 325 -5.57 7.47 9.73
CA LEU A 325 -6.61 8.40 9.27
C LEU A 325 -6.04 9.77 8.94
N THR A 326 -5.18 10.30 9.80
CA THR A 326 -4.54 11.61 9.62
C THR A 326 -3.66 11.61 8.37
N SER A 327 -2.80 10.59 8.21
CA SER A 327 -1.89 10.48 7.06
C SER A 327 -2.66 10.27 5.76
N PHE A 328 -3.65 9.37 5.76
CA PHE A 328 -4.49 9.12 4.59
C PHE A 328 -5.24 10.36 4.12
N LEU A 329 -5.83 11.14 5.04
CA LEU A 329 -6.52 12.39 4.69
C LEU A 329 -5.57 13.45 4.15
N THR A 330 -4.35 13.52 4.67
CA THR A 330 -3.31 14.46 4.21
C THR A 330 -2.92 14.15 2.77
N ILE A 331 -2.60 12.89 2.47
CA ILE A 331 -2.24 12.47 1.11
C ILE A 331 -3.44 12.59 0.16
N ALA A 332 -4.67 12.30 0.62
CA ALA A 332 -5.87 12.48 -0.19
C ALA A 332 -6.11 13.95 -0.59
N HIS A 333 -5.73 14.90 0.27
CA HIS A 333 -5.80 16.33 -0.05
C HIS A 333 -4.81 16.71 -1.14
N ASP A 334 -3.65 16.06 -1.19
CA ASP A 334 -2.57 16.31 -2.15
C ASP A 334 -2.68 15.50 -3.45
N MET A 335 -3.80 14.78 -3.66
CA MET A 335 -4.00 13.95 -4.85
C MET A 335 -3.99 14.72 -6.20
N PRO A 336 -4.53 15.94 -6.34
CA PRO A 336 -4.36 16.72 -7.56
C PRO A 336 -2.88 17.01 -7.83
N ILE A 337 -2.48 17.04 -9.12
CA ILE A 337 -1.19 17.55 -9.52
C ILE A 337 -1.39 19.00 -9.94
N ASP A 338 -0.75 19.91 -9.22
CA ASP A 338 -0.70 21.31 -9.57
C ASP A 338 0.49 21.59 -10.49
N ALA A 339 0.34 22.54 -11.39
CA ALA A 339 1.49 23.00 -12.17
C ALA A 339 2.56 23.57 -11.23
N PRO A 340 3.85 23.29 -11.50
CA PRO A 340 4.94 23.81 -10.68
C PRO A 340 4.89 25.36 -10.57
N ALA A 341 5.38 25.89 -9.47
CA ALA A 341 5.41 27.33 -9.26
C ALA A 341 6.18 28.06 -10.36
N GLY A 342 5.54 29.01 -11.03
CA GLY A 342 6.13 29.77 -12.13
C GLY A 342 6.12 29.06 -13.49
N TYR A 343 5.44 27.91 -13.60
CA TYR A 343 5.31 27.16 -14.86
C TYR A 343 4.70 28.02 -15.98
N SER A 344 5.29 27.91 -17.15
CA SER A 344 4.70 28.34 -18.42
C SER A 344 5.25 27.50 -19.58
N GLU A 345 4.46 27.28 -20.62
CA GLU A 345 4.91 26.51 -21.78
C GLU A 345 6.19 27.08 -22.43
N ASP A 346 6.29 28.42 -22.53
CA ASP A 346 7.48 29.07 -23.08
C ASP A 346 8.70 28.91 -22.16
N GLY A 347 8.47 28.92 -20.83
CA GLY A 347 9.50 28.63 -19.83
C GLY A 347 10.00 27.18 -19.92
N ALA A 348 9.09 26.21 -20.01
CA ALA A 348 9.44 24.80 -20.18
C ALA A 348 10.23 24.57 -21.48
N ARG A 349 9.79 25.15 -22.61
CA ARG A 349 10.54 25.06 -23.88
C ARG A 349 11.93 25.69 -23.79
N ALA A 350 12.07 26.84 -23.11
CA ALA A 350 13.38 27.45 -22.93
C ALA A 350 14.31 26.60 -22.06
N ILE A 351 13.78 25.87 -21.08
CA ILE A 351 14.51 24.90 -20.28
C ILE A 351 14.95 23.71 -21.15
N GLU A 352 14.03 23.15 -21.94
CA GLU A 352 14.37 22.06 -22.88
C GLU A 352 15.48 22.47 -23.86
N ASP A 353 15.39 23.66 -24.46
CA ASP A 353 16.38 24.16 -25.38
C ASP A 353 17.75 24.35 -24.71
N ARG A 354 17.77 24.86 -23.49
CA ARG A 354 19.00 25.06 -22.72
C ARG A 354 19.70 23.74 -22.40
N TRP A 355 18.98 22.78 -21.85
CA TRP A 355 19.56 21.48 -21.50
C TRP A 355 19.87 20.61 -22.72
N GLY A 356 19.05 20.70 -23.77
CA GLY A 356 19.35 20.08 -25.04
C GLY A 356 20.65 20.59 -25.65
N SER A 357 20.90 21.90 -25.57
CA SER A 357 22.18 22.49 -26.01
C SER A 357 23.35 22.06 -25.12
N ALA A 358 23.13 21.87 -23.81
CA ALA A 358 24.15 21.34 -22.93
C ALA A 358 24.51 19.88 -23.27
N ALA A 359 23.50 19.04 -23.57
CA ALA A 359 23.72 17.67 -24.02
C ALA A 359 24.58 17.58 -25.28
N GLU A 360 24.39 18.49 -26.25
CA GLU A 360 25.12 18.52 -27.49
C GLU A 360 26.63 18.79 -27.33
N THR A 361 27.05 19.26 -26.17
CA THR A 361 28.48 19.49 -25.86
C THR A 361 29.13 18.33 -25.10
N SER A 362 28.36 17.28 -24.76
CA SER A 362 28.85 16.11 -24.05
C SER A 362 29.59 15.12 -24.98
N GLY A 363 30.43 14.26 -24.39
CA GLY A 363 31.04 13.14 -25.09
C GLY A 363 30.02 12.14 -25.64
N ASP A 364 28.92 11.91 -24.88
CA ASP A 364 27.83 11.04 -25.29
C ASP A 364 27.13 11.50 -26.56
N TRP A 365 27.09 12.81 -26.79
CA TRP A 365 26.51 13.37 -28.02
C TRP A 365 27.31 13.03 -29.27
N ALA A 366 28.63 13.00 -29.18
CA ALA A 366 29.47 12.59 -30.30
C ALA A 366 29.23 11.11 -30.65
N ALA A 367 29.13 10.25 -29.65
CA ALA A 367 28.77 8.84 -29.83
C ALA A 367 27.37 8.70 -30.43
N HIS A 368 26.38 9.44 -29.88
CA HIS A 368 25.01 9.48 -30.40
C HIS A 368 24.98 9.89 -31.90
N GLN A 369 25.76 10.90 -32.32
CA GLN A 369 25.81 11.32 -33.72
C GLN A 369 26.32 10.22 -34.64
N ALA A 370 27.32 9.44 -34.21
CA ALA A 370 27.81 8.29 -34.96
C ALA A 370 26.74 7.18 -35.06
N ALA A 371 26.12 6.83 -33.94
CA ALA A 371 25.01 5.88 -33.91
C ALA A 371 23.81 6.37 -34.73
N ARG A 372 23.50 7.67 -34.69
CA ARG A 372 22.43 8.31 -35.47
C ARG A 372 22.64 8.18 -36.98
N ALA A 373 23.85 8.36 -37.43
CA ALA A 373 24.20 8.17 -38.86
C ALA A 373 24.03 6.71 -39.31
N GLN A 374 24.29 5.75 -38.42
CA GLN A 374 24.10 4.32 -38.65
C GLN A 374 22.60 3.92 -38.59
N PHE A 375 21.83 4.51 -37.68
CA PHE A 375 20.44 4.14 -37.38
C PHE A 375 19.53 4.12 -38.62
N ASP A 376 19.60 5.13 -39.47
CA ASP A 376 18.75 5.22 -40.68
C ASP A 376 19.01 4.09 -41.67
N ALA A 377 20.23 3.54 -41.68
CA ALA A 377 20.62 2.43 -42.54
C ALA A 377 20.29 1.07 -41.93
N THR A 378 20.47 0.91 -40.60
CA THR A 378 20.31 -0.36 -39.92
C THR A 378 18.87 -0.60 -39.46
N ARG A 379 18.16 0.46 -39.02
CA ARG A 379 16.77 0.37 -38.46
C ARG A 379 16.64 -0.77 -37.49
N PRO A 380 17.43 -0.82 -36.40
CA PRO A 380 17.43 -1.93 -35.48
C PRO A 380 16.06 -2.09 -34.82
N SER A 381 15.60 -3.31 -34.62
CA SER A 381 14.46 -3.54 -33.70
C SER A 381 14.90 -3.23 -32.30
N VAL A 382 13.96 -2.74 -31.48
CA VAL A 382 14.21 -2.37 -30.07
C VAL A 382 13.30 -3.21 -29.19
N VAL A 383 13.88 -3.95 -28.27
CA VAL A 383 13.21 -4.82 -27.30
C VAL A 383 13.51 -4.28 -25.91
N CYS A 384 12.48 -3.91 -25.17
CA CYS A 384 12.59 -3.42 -23.80
C CYS A 384 11.90 -4.41 -22.88
N ILE A 385 12.64 -4.99 -21.94
CA ILE A 385 12.17 -5.99 -21.00
C ILE A 385 12.23 -5.37 -19.61
N MET A 386 11.08 -5.12 -19.04
CA MET A 386 10.92 -4.80 -17.63
C MET A 386 10.64 -6.11 -16.89
N ASN A 387 11.68 -6.64 -16.27
CA ASN A 387 11.59 -7.92 -15.56
C ASN A 387 11.11 -7.70 -14.13
N GLU A 388 10.00 -8.31 -13.83
CA GLU A 388 9.30 -8.20 -12.56
C GLU A 388 10.22 -8.50 -11.37
N THR A 389 10.36 -7.55 -10.46
CA THR A 389 11.17 -7.61 -9.23
C THR A 389 12.65 -7.97 -9.41
N PHE A 390 13.21 -7.86 -10.62
CA PHE A 390 14.60 -8.22 -10.87
C PHE A 390 15.56 -7.23 -10.21
N ALA A 391 16.24 -7.68 -9.17
CA ALA A 391 17.22 -6.88 -8.46
C ALA A 391 18.36 -7.75 -7.91
N ASP A 392 19.55 -7.17 -7.87
CA ASP A 392 20.70 -7.76 -7.19
C ASP A 392 20.70 -7.35 -5.72
N LEU A 393 20.14 -8.17 -4.85
CA LEU A 393 20.00 -7.88 -3.42
C LEU A 393 21.35 -7.81 -2.65
N ARG A 394 22.49 -8.09 -3.29
CA ARG A 394 23.81 -7.86 -2.67
C ARG A 394 24.05 -6.39 -2.32
N VAL A 395 23.27 -5.47 -2.89
CA VAL A 395 23.27 -4.05 -2.48
C VAL A 395 22.88 -3.85 -1.03
N LEU A 396 22.08 -4.74 -0.45
CA LEU A 396 21.64 -4.67 0.95
C LEU A 396 22.75 -5.10 1.91
N GLY A 397 23.58 -6.09 1.51
CA GLY A 397 24.66 -6.65 2.31
C GLY A 397 25.05 -8.05 1.86
N ASP A 398 25.82 -8.74 2.70
CA ASP A 398 26.23 -10.13 2.43
C ASP A 398 25.10 -11.12 2.74
N LEU A 399 24.52 -11.66 1.71
CA LEU A 399 23.46 -12.68 1.78
C LEU A 399 24.00 -14.11 1.59
N GLY A 400 25.32 -14.28 1.40
CA GLY A 400 25.90 -15.57 0.99
C GLY A 400 25.44 -16.01 -0.41
N TYR A 401 25.06 -15.06 -1.27
CA TYR A 401 24.52 -15.22 -2.61
C TYR A 401 25.42 -14.53 -3.64
N GLU A 402 25.67 -15.16 -4.76
CA GLU A 402 26.58 -14.65 -5.80
C GLU A 402 25.96 -13.62 -6.75
N GLY A 403 24.64 -13.36 -6.60
CA GLY A 403 23.88 -12.49 -7.49
C GLY A 403 23.42 -13.16 -8.77
N PRO A 404 22.72 -12.44 -9.67
CA PRO A 404 22.42 -12.92 -11.02
C PRO A 404 23.74 -13.00 -11.81
N THR A 405 24.27 -14.20 -11.92
CA THR A 405 25.64 -14.45 -12.36
C THR A 405 25.84 -14.16 -13.86
N PHE A 406 24.88 -14.56 -14.69
CA PHE A 406 24.93 -14.25 -16.12
C PHE A 406 24.83 -12.73 -16.33
N PHE A 407 23.80 -12.07 -15.81
CA PHE A 407 23.64 -10.63 -15.89
C PHE A 407 24.91 -9.88 -15.46
N SER A 408 25.52 -10.32 -14.35
CA SER A 408 26.75 -9.72 -13.83
C SER A 408 27.97 -9.93 -14.75
N SER A 409 28.00 -11.00 -15.56
CA SER A 409 29.12 -11.39 -16.41
C SER A 409 29.06 -10.84 -17.86
N VAL A 410 27.91 -10.26 -18.26
CA VAL A 410 27.80 -9.69 -19.63
C VAL A 410 28.76 -8.50 -19.76
N ASP A 411 29.72 -8.61 -20.64
CA ASP A 411 30.82 -7.64 -20.86
C ASP A 411 30.79 -6.92 -22.21
N ASP A 412 29.79 -7.25 -23.04
CA ASP A 412 29.57 -6.68 -24.39
C ASP A 412 28.32 -5.74 -24.42
N CYS A 413 27.93 -5.15 -23.31
CA CYS A 413 26.84 -4.16 -23.27
C CYS A 413 27.31 -2.80 -23.82
N LEU A 414 26.34 -2.04 -24.33
CA LEU A 414 26.54 -0.60 -24.63
C LEU A 414 26.74 0.13 -23.28
N SER A 415 25.82 -0.08 -22.33
CA SER A 415 25.94 0.37 -20.95
C SER A 415 25.22 -0.58 -20.01
N ARG A 416 25.53 -0.48 -18.72
CA ARG A 416 24.88 -1.19 -17.63
C ARG A 416 25.05 -0.42 -16.32
N GLY A 417 24.27 -0.74 -15.31
CA GLY A 417 24.48 -0.11 -14.01
C GLY A 417 23.34 -0.33 -13.04
N ARG A 418 23.39 0.45 -11.97
CA ARG A 418 22.30 0.53 -10.99
C ARG A 418 21.21 1.44 -11.53
N LEU A 419 20.00 0.99 -11.38
CA LEU A 419 18.79 1.74 -11.74
C LEU A 419 18.07 2.18 -10.47
N PHE A 420 17.95 3.48 -10.24
CA PHE A 420 17.21 4.00 -9.12
C PHE A 420 15.73 4.11 -9.52
N VAL A 421 14.88 3.46 -8.73
CA VAL A 421 13.45 3.31 -9.02
C VAL A 421 12.61 4.06 -7.98
N SER A 422 11.41 4.43 -8.36
CA SER A 422 10.52 5.26 -7.54
C SER A 422 9.55 4.47 -6.66
N VAL A 423 9.55 3.14 -6.79
CA VAL A 423 8.60 2.24 -6.11
C VAL A 423 9.31 1.03 -5.52
N LEU A 424 8.66 0.40 -4.54
CA LEU A 424 9.16 -0.75 -3.80
C LEU A 424 8.02 -1.76 -3.57
N GLY A 425 8.29 -3.03 -3.82
CA GLY A 425 7.38 -4.13 -3.52
C GLY A 425 6.10 -4.16 -4.35
N GLY A 426 6.03 -3.37 -5.42
CA GLY A 426 4.86 -3.26 -6.29
C GLY A 426 4.73 -1.90 -6.94
N SER A 427 3.56 -1.62 -7.52
CA SER A 427 3.30 -0.38 -8.28
C SER A 427 4.03 -0.33 -9.62
N THR A 428 4.20 -1.46 -10.26
CA THR A 428 4.85 -1.69 -11.56
C THR A 428 4.47 -0.65 -12.62
N CYS A 429 3.21 -0.21 -12.67
CA CYS A 429 2.74 0.80 -13.63
C CYS A 429 3.43 2.17 -13.48
N ASN A 430 3.99 2.49 -12.31
CA ASN A 430 4.76 3.73 -12.11
C ASN A 430 6.14 3.62 -12.75
N SER A 431 6.77 2.45 -12.68
CA SER A 431 8.03 2.15 -13.39
C SER A 431 7.82 2.14 -14.91
N GLU A 432 6.71 1.58 -15.39
CA GLU A 432 6.31 1.67 -16.81
C GLU A 432 6.15 3.13 -17.26
N PHE A 433 5.47 3.95 -16.44
CA PHE A 433 5.26 5.36 -16.73
C PHE A 433 6.60 6.11 -16.86
N GLU A 434 7.52 5.95 -15.91
CA GLU A 434 8.83 6.59 -15.95
C GLU A 434 9.63 6.18 -17.19
N PHE A 435 9.71 4.88 -17.49
CA PHE A 435 10.45 4.39 -18.64
C PHE A 435 9.87 4.84 -19.98
N LEU A 436 8.54 4.71 -20.14
CA LEU A 436 7.89 4.98 -21.41
C LEU A 436 7.75 6.47 -21.74
N THR A 437 7.72 7.34 -20.73
CA THR A 437 7.49 8.78 -20.93
C THR A 437 8.72 9.66 -20.69
N GLY A 438 9.67 9.21 -19.87
CA GLY A 438 10.79 10.02 -19.37
C GLY A 438 10.41 10.94 -18.20
N ASN A 439 9.14 11.00 -17.82
CA ASN A 439 8.68 11.77 -16.66
C ASN A 439 9.04 11.04 -15.37
N SER A 440 9.38 11.79 -14.31
CA SER A 440 9.72 11.21 -13.01
C SER A 440 8.53 11.22 -12.04
N MET A 441 8.34 10.12 -11.32
CA MET A 441 7.39 10.04 -10.22
C MET A 441 7.72 10.99 -9.06
N ALA A 442 8.95 11.54 -9.01
CA ALA A 442 9.35 12.54 -8.04
C ALA A 442 8.42 13.76 -8.02
N PHE A 443 7.89 14.15 -9.17
CA PHE A 443 7.04 15.33 -9.34
C PHE A 443 5.55 14.98 -9.47
N VAL A 444 5.23 13.71 -9.64
CA VAL A 444 3.84 13.22 -9.56
C VAL A 444 3.40 13.13 -8.10
N GLY A 445 4.29 12.71 -7.22
CA GLY A 445 4.06 12.62 -5.78
C GLY A 445 3.71 11.22 -5.29
N PRO A 446 3.83 11.00 -3.97
CA PRO A 446 3.67 9.68 -3.35
C PRO A 446 2.23 9.16 -3.44
N GLY A 447 2.10 7.84 -3.56
CA GLY A 447 0.79 7.16 -3.55
C GLY A 447 -0.10 7.44 -4.75
N LYS A 448 0.43 8.03 -5.82
CA LYS A 448 -0.29 8.30 -7.06
C LYS A 448 0.06 7.26 -8.11
N TYR A 449 -0.94 6.92 -8.90
CA TYR A 449 -0.82 5.99 -10.02
C TYR A 449 -1.29 6.69 -11.30
N PRO A 450 -0.39 7.26 -12.11
CA PRO A 450 -0.76 7.98 -13.33
C PRO A 450 -1.74 7.22 -14.22
N TYR A 451 -1.54 5.91 -14.38
CA TYR A 451 -2.41 5.04 -15.18
C TYR A 451 -3.87 5.02 -14.70
N ASN A 452 -4.09 5.14 -13.39
CA ASN A 452 -5.43 5.08 -12.82
C ASN A 452 -6.09 6.45 -12.63
N LEU A 453 -5.27 7.50 -12.45
CA LEU A 453 -5.72 8.80 -11.98
C LEU A 453 -5.87 9.84 -13.09
N TYR A 454 -5.04 9.74 -14.14
CA TYR A 454 -4.92 10.82 -15.13
C TYR A 454 -5.24 10.33 -16.54
N ASP A 455 -5.63 11.28 -17.42
CA ASP A 455 -5.72 11.05 -18.85
C ASP A 455 -4.35 11.25 -19.48
N LEU A 456 -3.73 10.15 -19.90
CA LEU A 456 -2.38 10.12 -20.46
C LEU A 456 -2.34 10.27 -21.98
N GLY A 457 -3.47 10.51 -22.63
CA GLY A 457 -3.55 10.61 -24.08
C GLY A 457 -2.79 11.78 -24.70
N ARG A 458 -2.31 12.74 -23.89
CA ARG A 458 -1.48 13.87 -24.31
C ARG A 458 -0.03 13.78 -23.87
N VAL A 459 0.32 12.76 -23.11
CA VAL A 459 1.69 12.56 -22.65
C VAL A 459 2.49 11.94 -23.78
N ALA A 460 3.64 12.52 -24.11
CA ALA A 460 4.55 11.95 -25.10
C ALA A 460 5.15 10.64 -24.55
N ALA A 461 5.19 9.60 -25.37
CA ALA A 461 5.69 8.30 -24.97
C ALA A 461 6.51 7.63 -26.07
N LEU A 462 7.45 6.76 -25.66
CA LEU A 462 8.33 6.02 -26.57
C LEU A 462 7.57 5.25 -27.69
N PRO A 463 6.48 4.52 -27.42
CA PRO A 463 5.77 3.80 -28.47
C PRO A 463 5.23 4.73 -29.56
N GLN A 464 4.73 5.91 -29.18
CA GLN A 464 4.25 6.90 -30.12
C GLN A 464 5.38 7.44 -31.01
N GLN A 465 6.55 7.73 -30.42
CA GLN A 465 7.76 8.13 -31.15
C GLN A 465 8.20 7.03 -32.12
N MET A 466 8.31 5.79 -31.67
CA MET A 466 8.73 4.66 -32.48
C MET A 466 7.77 4.40 -33.66
N ARG A 467 6.46 4.50 -33.42
CA ARG A 467 5.46 4.41 -34.47
C ARG A 467 5.62 5.50 -35.54
N GLN A 468 5.92 6.74 -35.12
CA GLN A 468 6.21 7.84 -36.04
C GLN A 468 7.47 7.58 -36.90
N LEU A 469 8.43 6.85 -36.35
CA LEU A 469 9.63 6.38 -37.07
C LEU A 469 9.35 5.17 -37.97
N GLY A 470 8.12 4.66 -38.03
CA GLY A 470 7.70 3.55 -38.89
C GLY A 470 7.88 2.15 -38.30
N TYR A 471 8.12 2.05 -36.99
CA TYR A 471 8.15 0.77 -36.29
C TYR A 471 6.75 0.22 -36.10
N GLN A 472 6.65 -1.09 -36.01
CA GLN A 472 5.48 -1.74 -35.42
C GLN A 472 5.69 -1.80 -33.91
N THR A 473 4.70 -1.37 -33.13
CA THR A 473 4.82 -1.23 -31.69
C THR A 473 3.93 -2.24 -30.98
N SER A 474 4.54 -3.08 -30.13
CA SER A 474 3.84 -4.14 -29.40
C SER A 474 4.18 -4.06 -27.91
N ALA A 475 3.17 -4.24 -27.07
CA ALA A 475 3.35 -4.47 -25.65
C ALA A 475 3.04 -5.94 -25.33
N ILE A 476 3.74 -6.52 -24.37
CA ILE A 476 3.53 -7.87 -23.85
C ILE A 476 3.38 -7.75 -22.32
N HIS A 477 2.33 -8.36 -21.76
CA HIS A 477 2.20 -8.54 -20.32
C HIS A 477 1.29 -9.73 -20.07
N PRO A 478 1.82 -10.91 -19.71
CA PRO A 478 1.03 -12.14 -19.59
C PRO A 478 0.18 -12.16 -18.31
N ASN A 479 -0.67 -11.14 -18.16
CA ASN A 479 -1.66 -10.96 -17.11
C ASN A 479 -2.88 -10.24 -17.70
N LEU A 480 -3.92 -10.00 -16.89
CA LEU A 480 -5.14 -9.35 -17.35
C LEU A 480 -4.86 -7.93 -17.88
N ALA A 481 -5.29 -7.66 -19.11
CA ALA A 481 -5.13 -6.35 -19.77
C ALA A 481 -5.74 -5.19 -18.96
N SER A 482 -6.78 -5.47 -18.19
CA SER A 482 -7.45 -4.47 -17.34
C SER A 482 -6.65 -4.08 -16.09
N ASN A 483 -5.63 -4.86 -15.71
CA ASN A 483 -4.78 -4.52 -14.57
C ASN A 483 -4.05 -3.20 -14.85
N TRP A 484 -4.12 -2.26 -13.91
CA TRP A 484 -3.62 -0.90 -14.06
C TRP A 484 -4.22 -0.15 -15.26
N LYS A 485 -5.35 -0.60 -15.83
CA LYS A 485 -5.95 -0.05 -17.07
C LYS A 485 -5.01 -0.06 -18.27
N ARG A 486 -4.08 -1.02 -18.33
CA ARG A 486 -3.07 -1.11 -19.42
C ARG A 486 -3.72 -1.15 -20.80
N ASP A 487 -4.87 -1.82 -20.95
CA ASP A 487 -5.67 -1.84 -22.17
C ASP A 487 -5.96 -0.44 -22.74
N LYS A 488 -6.18 0.54 -21.88
CA LYS A 488 -6.44 1.93 -22.26
C LYS A 488 -5.16 2.74 -22.37
N VAL A 489 -4.27 2.62 -21.40
CA VAL A 489 -3.04 3.43 -21.33
C VAL A 489 -2.08 3.07 -22.48
N TYR A 490 -1.90 1.80 -22.77
CA TYR A 490 -1.05 1.39 -23.89
C TYR A 490 -1.59 1.86 -25.25
N ALA A 491 -2.92 1.88 -25.42
CA ALA A 491 -3.54 2.49 -26.60
C ALA A 491 -3.27 4.01 -26.66
N GLN A 492 -3.35 4.72 -25.52
CA GLN A 492 -3.01 6.15 -25.43
C GLN A 492 -1.53 6.41 -25.74
N PHE A 493 -0.62 5.57 -25.26
CA PHE A 493 0.82 5.66 -25.55
C PHE A 493 1.20 5.27 -26.98
N GLY A 494 0.26 4.71 -27.76
CA GLY A 494 0.46 4.46 -29.17
C GLY A 494 1.00 3.08 -29.51
N PHE A 495 0.86 2.08 -28.65
CA PHE A 495 1.08 0.69 -29.05
C PHE A 495 0.05 0.24 -30.08
N ASP A 496 0.51 -0.43 -31.15
CA ASP A 496 -0.35 -0.99 -32.20
C ASP A 496 -1.05 -2.27 -31.70
N ARG A 497 -0.39 -3.03 -30.82
CA ARG A 497 -0.90 -4.28 -30.25
C ARG A 497 -0.45 -4.48 -28.80
N PHE A 498 -1.35 -5.07 -28.02
CA PHE A 498 -1.09 -5.52 -26.65
C PHE A 498 -1.42 -7.02 -26.53
N TYR A 499 -0.41 -7.83 -26.15
CA TYR A 499 -0.51 -9.25 -25.91
C TYR A 499 -0.68 -9.46 -24.40
N ASP A 500 -1.87 -9.90 -23.99
CA ASP A 500 -2.21 -10.17 -22.60
C ASP A 500 -2.20 -11.67 -22.29
N ILE A 501 -2.66 -12.09 -21.12
CA ILE A 501 -2.70 -13.49 -20.70
C ILE A 501 -3.46 -14.39 -21.69
N GLY A 502 -4.43 -13.86 -22.42
CA GLY A 502 -5.19 -14.61 -23.43
C GLY A 502 -4.35 -15.02 -24.64
N ASP A 503 -3.24 -14.35 -24.91
CA ASP A 503 -2.29 -14.72 -25.98
C ASP A 503 -1.27 -15.80 -25.52
N PHE A 504 -1.30 -16.19 -24.23
CA PHE A 504 -0.39 -17.16 -23.60
C PHE A 504 -1.10 -18.42 -23.09
N ASP A 505 -2.25 -18.77 -23.67
CA ASP A 505 -2.98 -19.98 -23.27
C ASP A 505 -2.13 -21.24 -23.45
N GLY A 506 -1.99 -22.00 -22.37
CA GLY A 506 -1.12 -23.20 -22.33
C GLY A 506 0.40 -22.94 -22.24
N ALA A 507 0.84 -21.70 -22.13
CA ALA A 507 2.24 -21.36 -21.93
C ALA A 507 2.79 -21.91 -20.60
N PRO A 508 4.08 -22.27 -20.51
CA PRO A 508 4.70 -22.68 -19.25
C PRO A 508 4.59 -21.59 -18.19
N THR A 509 4.33 -22.00 -16.95
CA THR A 509 4.27 -21.10 -15.80
C THR A 509 5.34 -21.49 -14.76
N PHE A 510 5.80 -20.51 -14.01
CA PHE A 510 6.70 -20.68 -12.88
C PHE A 510 6.35 -19.69 -11.80
N HIS A 511 6.38 -20.12 -10.55
CA HIS A 511 6.05 -19.32 -9.38
C HIS A 511 4.69 -18.58 -9.54
N SER A 512 4.68 -17.32 -9.95
CA SER A 512 3.47 -16.48 -9.99
C SER A 512 2.86 -16.27 -11.37
N GLY A 513 3.53 -16.69 -12.45
CA GLY A 513 3.02 -16.37 -13.79
C GLY A 513 3.66 -17.17 -14.92
N VAL A 514 3.38 -16.73 -16.13
CA VAL A 514 4.01 -17.23 -17.34
C VAL A 514 5.52 -16.98 -17.28
N THR A 515 6.33 -17.97 -17.70
CA THR A 515 7.79 -17.86 -17.68
C THR A 515 8.30 -16.73 -18.59
N ASP A 516 9.43 -16.13 -18.23
CA ASP A 516 10.07 -15.11 -19.07
C ASP A 516 10.46 -15.70 -20.43
N ALA A 517 10.89 -16.96 -20.46
CA ALA A 517 11.18 -17.66 -21.72
C ALA A 517 9.99 -17.66 -22.69
N ALA A 518 8.75 -17.79 -22.20
CA ALA A 518 7.56 -17.80 -23.06
C ALA A 518 7.28 -16.39 -23.64
N THR A 519 7.51 -15.31 -22.89
CA THR A 519 7.41 -13.94 -23.42
C THR A 519 8.56 -13.66 -24.41
N TYR A 520 9.76 -14.18 -24.14
CA TYR A 520 10.91 -14.09 -25.06
C TYR A 520 10.67 -14.84 -26.37
N ASP A 521 10.02 -15.99 -26.34
CA ASP A 521 9.60 -16.69 -27.57
C ASP A 521 8.62 -15.85 -28.39
N LYS A 522 7.67 -15.17 -27.73
CA LYS A 522 6.76 -14.24 -28.40
C LYS A 522 7.52 -13.04 -29.01
N MET A 523 8.51 -12.48 -28.34
CA MET A 523 9.34 -11.41 -28.88
C MET A 523 10.09 -11.86 -30.12
N LEU A 524 10.69 -13.05 -30.11
CA LEU A 524 11.40 -13.62 -31.27
C LEU A 524 10.45 -13.83 -32.45
N GLU A 525 9.21 -14.31 -32.22
CA GLU A 525 8.18 -14.39 -33.26
C GLU A 525 7.91 -13.00 -33.88
N LEU A 526 7.79 -11.95 -33.06
CA LEU A 526 7.55 -10.59 -33.54
C LEU A 526 8.74 -10.05 -34.34
N LEU A 527 9.97 -10.41 -33.95
CA LEU A 527 11.18 -10.01 -34.65
C LEU A 527 11.35 -10.65 -36.07
N GLU A 528 10.61 -11.71 -36.37
CA GLU A 528 10.57 -12.28 -37.73
C GLU A 528 9.78 -11.41 -38.71
N GLY A 529 9.00 -10.44 -38.25
CA GLY A 529 8.22 -9.54 -39.10
C GLY A 529 9.07 -8.68 -40.07
N ASP A 530 8.52 -8.22 -41.18
CA ASP A 530 9.23 -7.46 -42.20
C ASP A 530 9.67 -6.05 -41.76
N ARG A 531 8.92 -5.43 -40.84
CA ARG A 531 9.20 -4.08 -40.33
C ARG A 531 10.06 -4.13 -39.07
N PRO A 532 10.80 -3.07 -38.74
CA PRO A 532 11.48 -2.97 -37.46
C PRO A 532 10.42 -2.93 -36.35
N GLN A 533 10.70 -3.62 -35.23
CA GLN A 533 9.83 -3.81 -34.12
C GLN A 533 10.27 -2.95 -32.93
N PHE A 534 9.31 -2.36 -32.23
CA PHE A 534 9.48 -1.88 -30.88
C PHE A 534 8.60 -2.76 -29.97
N VAL A 535 9.22 -3.52 -29.09
CA VAL A 535 8.52 -4.43 -28.18
C VAL A 535 8.83 -4.03 -26.75
N PHE A 536 7.79 -3.83 -25.94
CA PHE A 536 7.89 -3.60 -24.52
C PHE A 536 7.24 -4.77 -23.77
N ASP A 537 8.04 -5.49 -23.02
CA ASP A 537 7.60 -6.66 -22.23
C ASP A 537 7.65 -6.35 -20.74
N VAL A 538 6.56 -6.67 -20.03
CA VAL A 538 6.45 -6.63 -18.58
C VAL A 538 6.21 -8.06 -18.10
N THR A 539 7.23 -8.71 -17.57
CA THR A 539 7.16 -10.11 -17.20
C THR A 539 6.32 -10.36 -15.94
N MET A 540 6.05 -11.63 -15.60
CA MET A 540 5.18 -11.98 -14.48
C MET A 540 5.70 -13.13 -13.61
N ALA A 541 6.70 -13.88 -14.05
CA ALA A 541 7.13 -15.08 -13.33
C ALA A 541 7.54 -14.81 -11.87
N ASN A 542 8.22 -13.69 -11.64
CA ASN A 542 8.77 -13.30 -10.34
C ASN A 542 7.81 -12.48 -9.47
N HIS A 543 6.53 -12.31 -9.87
CA HIS A 543 5.60 -11.44 -9.15
C HIS A 543 5.44 -11.86 -7.69
N THR A 544 5.38 -10.85 -6.81
CA THR A 544 5.34 -10.94 -5.35
C THR A 544 4.39 -11.98 -4.76
N GLY A 545 4.78 -12.48 -3.61
CA GLY A 545 4.24 -13.50 -2.78
C GLY A 545 5.25 -14.65 -2.65
N TYR A 546 6.46 -14.36 -2.10
CA TYR A 546 7.53 -15.37 -1.95
C TYR A 546 7.30 -16.33 -0.77
N ASP A 547 6.05 -16.50 -0.38
CA ASP A 547 5.58 -17.44 0.63
C ASP A 547 4.57 -18.45 0.06
N GLN A 548 4.53 -18.58 -1.25
CA GLN A 548 3.61 -19.50 -1.94
C GLN A 548 4.05 -20.95 -1.81
N PHE A 549 5.37 -21.20 -1.67
CA PHE A 549 5.96 -22.52 -1.54
C PHE A 549 5.46 -23.49 -2.64
N ASN A 550 5.34 -22.96 -3.86
CA ASN A 550 4.84 -23.68 -5.03
C ASN A 550 5.94 -24.07 -6.02
N ILE A 551 7.18 -23.63 -5.78
CA ILE A 551 8.34 -24.08 -6.54
C ILE A 551 8.65 -25.52 -6.11
N PRO A 552 8.82 -26.49 -7.05
CA PRO A 552 9.20 -27.86 -6.73
C PRO A 552 10.51 -27.92 -5.94
N GLU A 553 10.60 -28.84 -4.98
CA GLU A 553 11.75 -28.99 -4.08
C GLU A 553 13.08 -29.21 -4.80
N ASP A 554 13.07 -29.87 -5.96
CA ASP A 554 14.23 -30.11 -6.80
C ASP A 554 14.65 -28.89 -7.65
N GLN A 555 13.87 -27.82 -7.65
CA GLN A 555 14.12 -26.57 -8.38
C GLN A 555 14.41 -25.37 -7.47
N ILE A 556 14.07 -25.48 -6.16
CA ILE A 556 14.30 -24.39 -5.22
C ILE A 556 15.75 -24.42 -4.71
N ARG A 557 16.40 -23.25 -4.70
CA ARG A 557 17.70 -23.08 -4.07
C ARG A 557 17.51 -22.58 -2.64
N HIS A 558 17.90 -23.43 -1.68
CA HIS A 558 17.77 -23.10 -0.27
C HIS A 558 18.88 -22.16 0.20
N PHE A 559 18.48 -21.08 0.85
CA PHE A 559 19.34 -20.18 1.59
C PHE A 559 19.02 -20.26 3.08
N SER A 560 20.05 -20.14 3.90
CA SER A 560 19.90 -20.10 5.34
C SER A 560 20.87 -19.05 5.91
N ILE A 561 20.30 -17.96 6.38
CA ILE A 561 21.05 -16.89 7.00
C ILE A 561 21.01 -17.08 8.51
N PRO A 562 22.18 -17.10 9.20
CA PRO A 562 22.22 -17.27 10.64
C PRO A 562 21.40 -16.22 11.40
N GLY A 563 20.53 -16.67 12.31
CA GLY A 563 19.68 -15.79 13.12
C GLY A 563 18.35 -15.40 12.48
N GLN A 564 18.10 -15.78 11.23
CA GLN A 564 16.84 -15.59 10.55
C GLN A 564 15.88 -16.75 10.80
N SER A 565 14.58 -16.48 10.78
CA SER A 565 13.58 -17.55 10.93
C SER A 565 13.56 -18.48 9.70
N ASP A 566 13.11 -19.73 9.89
CA ASP A 566 12.95 -20.68 8.76
C ASP A 566 11.98 -20.12 7.70
N TYR A 567 10.98 -19.37 8.12
CA TYR A 567 10.01 -18.74 7.21
C TYR A 567 10.65 -17.65 6.34
N ASP A 568 11.43 -16.75 6.93
CA ASP A 568 12.10 -15.67 6.20
C ASP A 568 13.18 -16.24 5.27
N ASN A 569 13.94 -17.24 5.72
CA ASN A 569 14.88 -17.98 4.85
C ASN A 569 14.17 -18.64 3.66
N ALA A 570 12.98 -19.18 3.87
CA ALA A 570 12.20 -19.79 2.79
C ALA A 570 11.71 -18.73 1.78
N GLN A 571 11.27 -17.56 2.23
CA GLN A 571 10.89 -16.46 1.34
C GLN A 571 12.07 -15.96 0.50
N LEU A 572 13.22 -15.75 1.14
CA LEU A 572 14.44 -15.34 0.45
C LEU A 572 14.88 -16.40 -0.57
N SER A 573 14.79 -17.69 -0.22
CA SER A 573 15.10 -18.80 -1.12
C SER A 573 14.19 -18.81 -2.35
N GLU A 574 12.90 -18.60 -2.15
CA GLU A 574 11.92 -18.53 -3.24
C GLU A 574 12.22 -17.35 -4.18
N TYR A 575 12.47 -16.15 -3.63
CA TYR A 575 12.86 -14.97 -4.41
C TYR A 575 14.13 -15.19 -5.22
N ILE A 576 15.22 -15.63 -4.58
CA ILE A 576 16.51 -15.83 -5.25
C ILE A 576 16.38 -16.88 -6.36
N THR A 577 15.61 -17.95 -6.14
CA THR A 577 15.34 -18.97 -7.16
C THR A 577 14.64 -18.37 -8.38
N CYS A 578 13.70 -17.48 -8.18
CA CYS A 578 13.02 -16.75 -9.27
C CYS A 578 14.02 -15.90 -10.07
N ILE A 579 14.87 -15.14 -9.41
CA ILE A 579 15.86 -14.27 -10.06
C ILE A 579 16.92 -15.06 -10.83
N GLU A 580 17.44 -16.15 -10.25
CA GLU A 580 18.39 -17.02 -10.94
C GLU A 580 17.79 -17.67 -12.21
N ARG A 581 16.50 -17.98 -12.17
CA ARG A 581 15.79 -18.48 -13.34
C ARG A 581 15.65 -17.41 -14.41
N SER A 582 15.22 -16.19 -14.07
CA SER A 582 15.15 -15.07 -15.02
C SER A 582 16.53 -14.77 -15.64
N ASP A 583 17.58 -14.83 -14.83
CA ASP A 583 18.97 -14.66 -15.29
C ASP A 583 19.37 -15.71 -16.35
N ALA A 584 19.03 -16.98 -16.12
CA ALA A 584 19.30 -18.05 -17.08
C ALA A 584 18.42 -17.94 -18.35
N GLU A 585 17.16 -17.53 -18.22
CA GLU A 585 16.26 -17.32 -19.34
C GLU A 585 16.72 -16.10 -20.19
N LEU A 586 17.22 -15.01 -19.55
CA LEU A 586 17.85 -13.88 -20.23
C LEU A 586 19.10 -14.35 -21.00
N GLN A 587 19.96 -15.19 -20.41
CA GLN A 587 21.12 -15.75 -21.11
C GLN A 587 20.69 -16.44 -22.41
N SER A 588 19.73 -17.34 -22.31
CA SER A 588 19.24 -18.09 -23.47
C SER A 588 18.65 -17.15 -24.55
N PHE A 589 17.97 -16.09 -24.12
CA PHE A 589 17.40 -15.11 -25.04
C PHE A 589 18.48 -14.31 -25.79
N LEU A 590 19.48 -13.78 -25.08
CA LEU A 590 20.57 -13.02 -25.73
C LEU A 590 21.41 -13.91 -26.66
N GLU A 591 21.64 -15.20 -26.29
CA GLU A 591 22.31 -16.17 -27.18
C GLU A 591 21.52 -16.39 -28.48
N ARG A 592 20.20 -16.47 -28.42
CA ARG A 592 19.34 -16.58 -29.61
C ARG A 592 19.38 -15.32 -30.46
N LEU A 593 19.40 -14.13 -29.84
CA LEU A 593 19.50 -12.86 -30.56
C LEU A 593 20.85 -12.67 -31.27
N ARG A 594 21.96 -13.17 -30.66
CA ARG A 594 23.27 -13.19 -31.33
C ARG A 594 23.26 -13.96 -32.67
N GLY A 595 22.37 -14.95 -32.76
CA GLY A 595 22.19 -15.73 -33.99
C GLY A 595 21.35 -15.03 -35.09
N LEU A 596 20.68 -13.91 -34.81
CA LEU A 596 19.83 -13.22 -35.76
C LEU A 596 20.66 -12.31 -36.65
N SER A 597 20.32 -12.31 -37.97
CA SER A 597 20.89 -11.36 -38.91
C SER A 597 20.29 -9.95 -38.82
N ARG A 598 19.16 -9.80 -38.17
CA ARG A 598 18.51 -8.51 -37.94
C ARG A 598 19.20 -7.79 -36.79
N PRO A 599 19.54 -6.49 -36.93
CA PRO A 599 19.99 -5.68 -35.81
C PRO A 599 18.92 -5.53 -34.74
N VAL A 600 19.29 -5.83 -33.51
CA VAL A 600 18.41 -5.74 -32.34
C VAL A 600 19.13 -5.03 -31.20
N ILE A 601 18.45 -4.10 -30.55
CA ILE A 601 18.85 -3.49 -29.28
C ILE A 601 17.94 -4.04 -28.20
N VAL A 602 18.50 -4.42 -27.07
CA VAL A 602 17.80 -4.90 -25.87
C VAL A 602 18.05 -3.94 -24.72
N VAL A 603 16.98 -3.51 -24.05
CA VAL A 603 17.02 -2.88 -22.74
C VAL A 603 16.39 -3.85 -21.77
N PHE A 604 17.14 -4.33 -20.80
CA PHE A 604 16.65 -5.19 -19.73
C PHE A 604 16.82 -4.47 -18.39
N PHE A 605 15.77 -4.44 -17.58
CA PHE A 605 15.80 -3.77 -16.28
C PHE A 605 14.75 -4.33 -15.31
N GLY A 606 15.02 -4.18 -14.01
CA GLY A 606 14.03 -4.48 -12.97
C GLY A 606 13.18 -3.24 -12.63
N ASP A 607 11.91 -3.45 -12.35
CA ASP A 607 10.94 -2.38 -12.06
C ASP A 607 11.00 -1.88 -10.61
N HIS A 608 11.23 -2.78 -9.65
CA HIS A 608 11.40 -2.50 -8.23
C HIS A 608 12.04 -3.69 -7.50
N GLN A 609 12.47 -3.48 -6.26
CA GLN A 609 12.89 -4.56 -5.39
C GLN A 609 11.67 -5.28 -4.76
N PRO A 610 11.83 -6.53 -4.28
CA PRO A 610 10.78 -7.25 -3.59
C PRO A 610 10.40 -6.60 -2.25
N ASN A 611 9.20 -6.88 -1.79
CA ASN A 611 8.67 -6.40 -0.51
C ASN A 611 9.46 -6.88 0.73
N ILE A 612 10.31 -7.89 0.57
CA ILE A 612 11.18 -8.40 1.64
C ILE A 612 12.44 -7.54 1.87
N SER A 613 12.80 -6.68 0.91
CA SER A 613 14.05 -5.91 0.94
C SER A 613 14.21 -4.97 2.14
N PRO A 614 13.19 -4.25 2.63
CA PRO A 614 13.37 -3.34 3.77
C PRO A 614 13.84 -4.05 5.04
N TRP A 615 13.18 -5.14 5.42
CA TRP A 615 13.54 -5.86 6.64
C TRP A 615 14.86 -6.64 6.48
N GLU A 616 15.20 -7.09 5.26
CA GLU A 616 16.52 -7.66 4.99
C GLU A 616 17.62 -6.59 5.11
N ASN A 617 17.38 -5.39 4.60
CA ASN A 617 18.32 -4.26 4.70
C ASN A 617 18.60 -3.90 6.17
N ASP A 618 17.55 -3.77 6.97
CA ASP A 618 17.65 -3.46 8.41
C ASP A 618 18.41 -4.55 9.15
N ARG A 619 18.11 -5.80 8.86
CA ARG A 619 18.72 -6.96 9.49
C ARG A 619 20.22 -7.10 9.14
N LEU A 620 20.59 -6.85 7.89
CA LEU A 620 21.98 -6.93 7.44
C LEU A 620 22.83 -5.74 7.90
N SER A 621 22.20 -4.68 8.35
CA SER A 621 22.88 -3.45 8.81
C SER A 621 22.33 -2.99 10.17
N PRO A 622 22.41 -3.81 11.24
CA PRO A 622 21.73 -3.54 12.53
C PRO A 622 22.26 -2.31 13.26
N ASP A 623 23.51 -1.91 12.98
CA ASP A 623 24.14 -0.74 13.58
C ASP A 623 24.02 0.54 12.72
N ALA A 624 23.35 0.46 11.56
CA ALA A 624 23.17 1.60 10.68
C ALA A 624 22.05 2.53 11.18
N ASP A 625 22.12 3.80 10.80
CA ASP A 625 20.97 4.70 10.90
C ASP A 625 19.96 4.33 9.80
N HIS A 626 18.95 3.53 10.15
CA HIS A 626 17.92 3.05 9.23
C HIS A 626 17.07 4.18 8.65
N SER A 627 17.13 5.38 9.24
CA SER A 627 16.46 6.57 8.71
C SER A 627 17.30 7.38 7.72
N SER A 628 18.58 7.03 7.53
CA SER A 628 19.45 7.73 6.59
C SER A 628 19.07 7.46 5.14
N LEU A 629 19.22 8.46 4.27
CA LEU A 629 18.95 8.29 2.84
C LEU A 629 19.85 7.22 2.21
N ASP A 630 21.10 7.09 2.66
CA ASP A 630 22.02 6.04 2.17
C ASP A 630 21.47 4.63 2.47
N HIS A 631 20.86 4.44 3.64
CA HIS A 631 20.26 3.16 4.02
C HIS A 631 18.97 2.90 3.22
N VAL A 632 18.05 3.86 3.22
CA VAL A 632 16.75 3.74 2.53
C VAL A 632 16.94 3.52 1.02
N MET A 633 17.82 4.28 0.38
CA MET A 633 18.03 4.20 -1.06
C MET A 633 18.65 2.88 -1.54
N LYS A 634 19.15 2.02 -0.66
CA LYS A 634 19.54 0.66 -1.03
C LYS A 634 18.35 -0.17 -1.52
N THR A 635 17.16 0.03 -0.94
CA THR A 635 15.94 -0.73 -1.29
C THR A 635 15.23 -0.19 -2.54
N TYR A 636 15.65 0.98 -3.03
CA TYR A 636 15.14 1.61 -4.26
C TYR A 636 16.15 1.51 -5.42
N GLN A 637 16.91 0.42 -5.47
CA GLN A 637 17.88 0.12 -6.52
C GLN A 637 17.57 -1.20 -7.19
N THR A 638 17.45 -1.19 -8.51
CA THR A 638 17.47 -2.37 -9.36
C THR A 638 18.69 -2.31 -10.28
N ASN A 639 18.70 -3.11 -11.33
CA ASN A 639 19.79 -3.17 -12.27
C ASN A 639 19.25 -3.09 -13.68
N TYR A 640 20.07 -2.58 -14.61
CA TYR A 640 19.75 -2.55 -16.03
C TYR A 640 20.97 -2.87 -16.88
N LEU A 641 20.72 -3.26 -18.12
CA LEU A 641 21.69 -3.27 -19.21
C LEU A 641 21.04 -2.80 -20.52
N VAL A 642 21.85 -2.16 -21.38
CA VAL A 642 21.53 -1.90 -22.78
C VAL A 642 22.52 -2.69 -23.61
N TRP A 643 22.03 -3.57 -24.48
CA TRP A 643 22.83 -4.50 -25.26
C TRP A 643 22.38 -4.51 -26.71
N ALA A 644 23.30 -4.82 -27.63
CA ALA A 644 23.01 -4.96 -29.04
C ALA A 644 23.67 -6.21 -29.62
N ASN A 645 23.01 -6.85 -30.60
CA ASN A 645 23.57 -7.99 -31.30
C ASN A 645 24.44 -7.57 -32.54
N TYR A 646 24.73 -6.31 -32.65
CA TYR A 646 25.54 -5.74 -33.76
C TYR A 646 26.45 -4.64 -33.22
N ASP A 647 27.48 -4.29 -33.99
CA ASP A 647 28.41 -3.23 -33.64
C ASP A 647 27.75 -1.85 -33.84
N VAL A 648 27.54 -1.14 -32.71
CA VAL A 648 26.88 0.17 -32.68
C VAL A 648 27.94 1.26 -32.84
N ALA A 649 27.84 2.05 -33.91
CA ALA A 649 28.80 3.10 -34.19
C ALA A 649 28.91 4.11 -33.04
N GLY A 650 30.12 4.40 -32.62
CA GLY A 650 30.42 5.34 -31.54
C GLY A 650 30.35 4.75 -30.12
N ASN A 651 30.03 3.45 -29.95
CA ASN A 651 30.08 2.73 -28.69
C ASN A 651 31.06 1.55 -28.76
N GLU A 652 31.93 1.43 -27.79
CA GLU A 652 32.94 0.35 -27.75
C GLU A 652 32.36 -0.97 -27.22
N GLN A 653 31.12 -0.98 -26.72
CA GLN A 653 30.42 -2.14 -26.16
C GLN A 653 31.26 -2.87 -25.10
N VAL A 654 31.78 -2.11 -24.15
CA VAL A 654 32.64 -2.59 -23.05
C VAL A 654 31.91 -2.55 -21.71
N SER A 655 30.56 -2.58 -21.72
CA SER A 655 29.72 -2.54 -20.55
C SER A 655 30.00 -1.34 -19.64
N GLU A 656 30.01 -0.14 -20.22
CA GLU A 656 30.24 1.10 -19.47
C GLU A 656 29.26 1.19 -18.29
N GLU A 657 29.78 1.40 -17.08
CA GLU A 657 28.95 1.52 -15.88
C GLU A 657 28.35 2.92 -15.77
N ARG A 658 27.01 3.01 -15.80
CA ARG A 658 26.25 4.24 -15.63
C ARG A 658 25.13 4.02 -14.63
N ASN A 659 25.11 4.79 -13.56
CA ASN A 659 24.06 4.71 -12.53
C ASN A 659 23.07 5.86 -12.73
N LEU A 660 21.78 5.55 -12.93
CA LEU A 660 20.77 6.56 -13.27
C LEU A 660 19.38 6.16 -12.72
N SER A 661 18.45 7.11 -12.68
CA SER A 661 17.05 6.81 -12.35
C SER A 661 16.25 6.40 -13.59
N LEU A 662 15.19 5.67 -13.36
CA LEU A 662 14.41 4.98 -14.39
C LEU A 662 13.84 5.92 -15.47
N ASN A 663 13.47 7.15 -15.11
CA ASN A 663 12.98 8.15 -16.05
C ASN A 663 14.00 8.51 -17.15
N TYR A 664 15.30 8.31 -16.92
CA TYR A 664 16.35 8.57 -17.93
C TYR A 664 16.64 7.37 -18.84
N LEU A 665 16.26 6.14 -18.43
CA LEU A 665 16.68 4.92 -19.13
C LEU A 665 16.20 4.87 -20.60
N GLY A 666 14.96 5.32 -20.87
CA GLY A 666 14.45 5.41 -22.24
C GLY A 666 15.23 6.44 -23.11
N THR A 667 15.69 7.52 -22.50
CA THR A 667 16.55 8.52 -23.15
C THR A 667 17.96 7.98 -23.39
N LEU A 668 18.55 7.27 -22.41
CA LEU A 668 19.86 6.62 -22.58
C LEU A 668 19.83 5.61 -23.73
N MET A 669 18.81 4.74 -23.78
CA MET A 669 18.60 3.83 -24.89
C MET A 669 18.53 4.58 -26.24
N GLY A 670 17.80 5.70 -26.27
CA GLY A 670 17.70 6.54 -27.47
C GLY A 670 19.04 7.14 -27.90
N LEU A 671 19.86 7.58 -26.94
CA LEU A 671 21.24 8.08 -27.21
C LEU A 671 22.11 6.98 -27.79
N GLU A 672 22.15 5.82 -27.16
CA GLU A 672 23.01 4.70 -27.55
C GLU A 672 22.57 4.04 -28.86
N ALA A 673 21.26 3.89 -29.07
CA ALA A 673 20.68 3.35 -30.28
C ALA A 673 20.75 4.31 -31.49
N GLY A 674 21.07 5.58 -31.29
CA GLY A 674 21.05 6.60 -32.34
C GLY A 674 19.62 7.00 -32.77
N LEU A 675 18.64 6.94 -31.88
CA LEU A 675 17.28 7.41 -32.16
C LEU A 675 17.27 8.94 -32.41
N PRO A 676 16.41 9.46 -33.30
CA PRO A 676 16.16 10.90 -33.37
C PRO A 676 15.43 11.33 -32.08
N LEU A 677 16.16 12.00 -31.19
CA LEU A 677 15.62 12.41 -29.88
C LEU A 677 14.65 13.58 -29.99
N THR A 678 13.60 13.57 -29.23
CA THR A 678 12.70 14.71 -29.02
C THR A 678 13.41 15.82 -28.22
N ASN A 679 12.87 17.05 -28.21
CA ASN A 679 13.42 18.13 -27.37
C ASN A 679 13.45 17.73 -25.89
N HIS A 680 12.39 17.11 -25.40
CA HIS A 680 12.34 16.60 -24.04
C HIS A 680 13.46 15.58 -23.76
N GLN A 681 13.65 14.58 -24.60
CA GLN A 681 14.74 13.61 -24.45
C GLN A 681 16.14 14.25 -24.51
N ARG A 682 16.33 15.27 -25.38
CA ARG A 682 17.58 16.03 -25.40
C ARG A 682 17.82 16.79 -24.09
N ALA A 683 16.76 17.38 -23.51
CA ALA A 683 16.86 18.04 -22.22
C ALA A 683 17.17 17.02 -21.11
N LEU A 684 16.49 15.86 -21.09
CA LEU A 684 16.78 14.79 -20.14
C LEU A 684 18.23 14.29 -20.26
N ALA A 685 18.78 14.20 -21.48
CA ALA A 685 20.19 13.82 -21.68
C ALA A 685 21.15 14.83 -21.04
N GLY A 686 20.86 16.13 -21.11
CA GLY A 686 21.64 17.18 -20.44
C GLY A 686 21.51 17.14 -18.92
N LEU A 687 20.27 16.98 -18.43
CA LEU A 687 19.96 16.89 -16.99
C LEU A 687 20.57 15.65 -16.35
N MET A 688 20.60 14.52 -17.04
CA MET A 688 21.21 13.27 -16.57
C MET A 688 22.70 13.44 -16.21
N GLY A 689 23.41 14.37 -16.87
CA GLY A 689 24.79 14.70 -16.55
C GLY A 689 24.97 15.43 -15.21
N GLU A 690 23.97 16.21 -14.78
CA GLU A 690 24.01 17.00 -13.54
C GLU A 690 23.33 16.25 -12.38
N VAL A 691 22.23 15.59 -12.62
CA VAL A 691 21.43 14.88 -11.60
C VAL A 691 20.97 13.52 -12.14
N PRO A 692 21.88 12.54 -12.23
CA PRO A 692 21.58 11.23 -12.80
C PRO A 692 20.56 10.42 -12.01
N ALA A 693 20.34 10.72 -10.73
CA ALA A 693 19.40 10.02 -9.90
C ALA A 693 18.34 10.96 -9.29
N VAL A 694 17.07 10.72 -9.65
CA VAL A 694 15.91 11.45 -9.14
C VAL A 694 14.79 10.47 -8.86
N THR A 695 14.35 10.41 -7.61
CA THR A 695 13.21 9.59 -7.16
C THR A 695 12.32 10.44 -6.24
N PRO A 696 11.11 10.02 -5.89
CA PRO A 696 10.29 10.72 -4.89
C PRO A 696 10.96 10.88 -3.52
N ILE A 697 11.94 10.02 -3.22
CA ILE A 697 12.61 9.94 -1.92
C ILE A 697 13.83 10.85 -1.89
N ALA A 698 14.73 10.64 -2.85
CA ALA A 698 16.02 11.30 -2.86
C ALA A 698 16.54 11.50 -4.28
N SER A 699 17.43 12.47 -4.40
CA SER A 699 18.17 12.79 -5.61
C SER A 699 19.67 12.82 -5.33
N ARG A 700 20.46 12.58 -6.36
CA ARG A 700 21.92 12.53 -6.25
C ARG A 700 22.58 13.06 -7.51
N GLY A 701 23.63 13.86 -7.34
CA GLY A 701 24.52 14.25 -8.43
C GLY A 701 25.45 13.09 -8.86
N PRO A 702 26.29 13.29 -9.88
CA PRO A 702 27.24 12.28 -10.35
C PRO A 702 28.16 11.76 -9.24
N ILE A 703 28.50 12.62 -8.33
CA ILE A 703 29.37 12.35 -7.16
C ILE A 703 28.75 13.00 -5.93
N GLY A 704 28.84 12.35 -4.78
CA GLY A 704 28.41 12.92 -3.52
C GLY A 704 27.30 12.12 -2.83
N PRO A 705 26.79 12.62 -1.69
CA PRO A 705 25.74 11.97 -0.94
C PRO A 705 24.37 12.11 -1.60
N TRP A 706 23.40 11.38 -1.06
CA TRP A 706 21.99 11.58 -1.34
C TRP A 706 21.46 12.84 -0.65
N TYR A 707 20.59 13.56 -1.34
CA TYR A 707 19.81 14.67 -0.83
C TYR A 707 18.34 14.34 -0.96
N LYS A 708 17.49 14.88 -0.10
CA LYS A 708 16.05 14.84 -0.37
C LYS A 708 15.75 15.54 -1.69
N THR A 709 14.81 15.04 -2.45
CA THR A 709 14.52 15.59 -3.79
C THR A 709 14.03 17.04 -3.73
N ASP A 710 13.40 17.46 -2.65
CA ASP A 710 12.95 18.83 -2.39
C ASP A 710 13.98 19.71 -1.66
N ASP A 711 15.18 19.20 -1.38
CA ASP A 711 16.23 19.97 -0.69
C ASP A 711 16.77 21.08 -1.59
N ARG A 712 16.40 22.31 -1.28
CA ARG A 712 16.86 23.52 -2.01
C ARG A 712 18.33 23.83 -1.83
N ASN A 713 19.03 23.19 -0.89
CA ASN A 713 20.45 23.36 -0.65
C ASN A 713 21.29 22.31 -1.40
N ALA A 714 20.67 21.35 -2.06
CA ALA A 714 21.41 20.40 -2.90
C ALA A 714 22.20 21.14 -3.97
N PRO A 715 23.44 20.73 -4.29
CA PRO A 715 24.27 21.41 -5.29
C PRO A 715 23.61 21.52 -6.67
N PHE A 716 22.69 20.63 -6.98
CA PHE A 716 21.95 20.50 -8.25
C PHE A 716 20.45 20.87 -8.09
N ALA A 717 20.04 21.59 -7.03
CA ALA A 717 18.66 21.99 -6.81
C ALA A 717 18.05 22.76 -8.00
N GLY A 718 18.86 23.53 -8.73
CA GLY A 718 18.43 24.21 -9.96
C GLY A 718 18.08 23.24 -11.09
N ALA A 719 18.83 22.15 -11.24
CA ALA A 719 18.54 21.10 -12.23
C ALA A 719 17.27 20.31 -11.86
N ILE A 720 17.05 20.04 -10.56
CA ILE A 720 15.80 19.45 -10.04
C ILE A 720 14.60 20.33 -10.38
N HIS A 721 14.71 21.63 -10.10
CA HIS A 721 13.65 22.58 -10.45
C HIS A 721 13.35 22.62 -11.94
N ASP A 722 14.39 22.65 -12.78
CA ASP A 722 14.23 22.61 -14.24
C ASP A 722 13.58 21.30 -14.71
N LEU A 723 13.97 20.17 -14.12
CA LEU A 723 13.36 18.86 -14.42
C LEU A 723 11.87 18.86 -14.02
N GLU A 724 11.51 19.43 -12.87
CA GLU A 724 10.12 19.59 -12.44
C GLU A 724 9.29 20.40 -13.46
N GLN A 725 9.86 21.47 -14.03
CA GLN A 725 9.18 22.33 -14.99
C GLN A 725 8.89 21.66 -16.35
N ILE A 726 9.64 20.63 -16.71
CA ILE A 726 9.47 19.90 -17.97
C ILE A 726 8.85 18.50 -17.81
N ASN A 727 8.59 18.09 -16.57
CA ASN A 727 8.06 16.75 -16.21
C ASN A 727 6.61 16.51 -16.63
#